data_6b4b4ef9d04cb8d1de6fe16831d41a42
#
_entry.id   6b4b4ef9d04cb8d1de6fe16831d41a42
#
_cell.length_a   1.000
_cell.length_b   1.000
_cell.length_c   1.000
_cell.angle_alpha   90.00
_cell.angle_beta   90.00
_cell.angle_gamma   90.00
#
_symmetry.space_group_name_H-M   'P 1'
#
loop_
_entity.id
_entity.type
_entity.pdbx_description
1 polymer ?
#
loop_
_entity_poly.entity_id
_entity_poly.type
_entity_poly.pdbx_seq_one_letter_code
_entity_poly.pdbx_strand_id
1 'polypeptide(L)'
;MIKITFPDGSVREYNEGVTGLQIAESISSRLAQDVLACAVNGETIDLTRPINEDAEFVLYKWEDEQGKHAFWHTSAHLLAEALQELYPGIQFGIGPAIENGFYYDVDPGEAVIKEGDLPAIEKKMAELASKKEELVRKSISKEDALKMFGERGETYKCELISELEDGHITTYTQGAFTDLCRGPHLPSTAPVKAIKLLSVAGAYWRGQEDRKQMTRIYGITFPKKKMLDEYLALLEEAKKRDHRKIGKEMDLFMFSDTVGKGLPMWLPKGTALRIRLQDFLRRIQARYDYQEVMCPPIGNKLLYVTSGHYAKYGKDAFQPIHTPEEGEEYFLKPMNCPHHCMIYKNTPRSYRDLPLRIAEFGTVCRYEQSGELHGLTRVRSFTQDDAHIFCRPDQVKDEFLRVMDIISIVFKSMGLENFEAQISLRDKVNREKYIGSDENWKKAEQAIVEACEEKGLKAKVEYGEAAFYGPKLDFMVKDAIGRRWQLGTIQVDYNLPERFQLEYMGSDNQKHRPVMIHRAPFGSMERFVAVLIEHTAGKFPLWLTPDQVAILPISEKFNDYANQVRLELKKSDIRAIVDDRNEKIGRKIRDNEMKRIPYMLIVGEKEAENGEVAVRKQGEGDKGTMKIEDFAKNVAEEVHNMINKW
;
A
#
# COMPACT_ATOMS: atom_id res chain seq x y z
N MET A 1 8.58 38.52 27.26
CA MET A 1 9.24 37.19 27.29
C MET A 1 8.16 36.15 27.16
N ILE A 2 8.34 35.20 26.29
CA ILE A 2 7.44 34.04 26.07
C ILE A 2 8.16 32.77 26.52
N LYS A 3 7.39 31.75 26.92
CA LYS A 3 7.90 30.45 27.38
C LYS A 3 7.73 29.42 26.27
N ILE A 4 8.83 28.82 25.87
CA ILE A 4 8.88 27.77 24.86
C ILE A 4 9.14 26.45 25.54
N THR A 5 8.17 25.52 25.42
CA THR A 5 8.23 24.17 25.98
C THR A 5 8.67 23.19 24.91
N PHE A 6 9.78 22.50 25.15
CA PHE A 6 10.34 21.49 24.23
C PHE A 6 9.75 20.08 24.48
N PRO A 7 9.91 19.12 23.55
CA PRO A 7 9.37 17.76 23.68
C PRO A 7 9.90 16.96 24.88
N ASP A 8 11.07 17.32 25.41
CA ASP A 8 11.68 16.73 26.61
C ASP A 8 11.13 17.33 27.93
N GLY A 9 10.15 18.25 27.83
CA GLY A 9 9.54 18.96 28.95
C GLY A 9 10.36 20.15 29.45
N SER A 10 11.52 20.44 28.87
CA SER A 10 12.32 21.63 29.24
C SER A 10 11.64 22.92 28.75
N VAL A 11 11.73 23.98 29.55
CA VAL A 11 11.14 25.29 29.23
C VAL A 11 12.26 26.32 29.16
N ARG A 12 12.25 27.12 28.09
CA ARG A 12 13.18 28.28 27.96
C ARG A 12 12.41 29.54 27.66
N GLU A 13 12.92 30.67 28.14
CA GLU A 13 12.32 31.99 27.89
C GLU A 13 13.02 32.69 26.73
N TYR A 14 12.23 33.27 25.83
CA TYR A 14 12.70 34.03 24.67
C TYR A 14 11.93 35.36 24.58
N ASN A 15 12.44 36.29 23.81
CA ASN A 15 11.72 37.51 23.49
C ASN A 15 10.53 37.19 22.57
N GLU A 16 9.46 37.91 22.74
CA GLU A 16 8.32 37.90 21.79
C GLU A 16 8.81 38.22 20.37
N GLY A 17 8.29 37.50 19.36
CA GLY A 17 8.74 37.58 17.97
C GLY A 17 9.95 36.71 17.64
N VAL A 18 10.43 35.87 18.55
CA VAL A 18 11.50 34.90 18.27
C VAL A 18 11.02 33.91 17.17
N THR A 19 11.94 33.54 16.30
CA THR A 19 11.64 32.59 15.21
C THR A 19 12.19 31.19 15.54
N GLY A 20 11.60 30.16 14.92
CA GLY A 20 12.09 28.79 15.07
C GLY A 20 13.57 28.62 14.70
N LEU A 21 14.05 29.37 13.70
CA LEU A 21 15.47 29.38 13.32
C LEU A 21 16.34 29.96 14.43
N GLN A 22 15.96 31.09 15.02
CA GLN A 22 16.70 31.71 16.15
C GLN A 22 16.71 30.80 17.37
N ILE A 23 15.62 30.10 17.66
CA ILE A 23 15.58 29.08 18.72
C ILE A 23 16.58 27.96 18.42
N ALA A 24 16.60 27.43 17.19
CA ALA A 24 17.57 26.41 16.80
C ALA A 24 19.02 26.89 16.91
N GLU A 25 19.32 28.11 16.48
CA GLU A 25 20.64 28.76 16.63
C GLU A 25 21.08 28.91 18.08
N SER A 26 20.15 29.26 18.98
CA SER A 26 20.41 29.38 20.42
C SER A 26 20.77 28.04 21.08
N ILE A 27 20.34 26.92 20.47
CA ILE A 27 20.66 25.57 20.95
C ILE A 27 22.00 25.12 20.38
N SER A 28 22.16 25.20 19.04
CA SER A 28 23.38 24.81 18.35
C SER A 28 23.38 25.32 16.91
N SER A 29 24.49 25.86 16.43
CA SER A 29 24.68 26.25 15.04
C SER A 29 24.54 25.08 14.05
N ARG A 30 24.89 23.86 14.49
CA ARG A 30 24.69 22.64 13.68
C ARG A 30 23.21 22.30 13.56
N LEU A 31 22.45 22.39 14.65
CA LEU A 31 21.02 22.16 14.66
C LEU A 31 20.31 23.12 13.70
N ALA A 32 20.66 24.39 13.72
CA ALA A 32 20.10 25.42 12.84
C ALA A 32 20.34 25.13 11.35
N GLN A 33 21.42 24.43 11.00
CA GLN A 33 21.69 23.98 9.63
C GLN A 33 20.90 22.73 9.20
N ASP A 34 20.51 21.90 10.17
CA ASP A 34 19.84 20.61 9.90
C ASP A 34 18.31 20.72 9.97
N VAL A 35 17.75 21.76 10.62
CA VAL A 35 16.29 21.94 10.74
C VAL A 35 15.67 22.49 9.47
N LEU A 36 14.48 22.01 9.14
CA LEU A 36 13.76 22.32 7.90
C LEU A 36 12.43 23.04 8.16
N ALA A 37 11.76 22.75 9.26
CA ALA A 37 10.51 23.36 9.70
C ALA A 37 10.39 23.27 11.22
N CYS A 38 9.36 23.90 11.80
CA CYS A 38 9.02 23.73 13.21
C CYS A 38 7.51 23.59 13.41
N ALA A 39 7.11 23.11 14.59
CA ALA A 39 5.72 23.17 15.02
C ALA A 39 5.59 24.08 16.24
N VAL A 40 4.50 24.84 16.27
CA VAL A 40 4.06 25.70 17.39
C VAL A 40 2.64 25.25 17.75
N ASN A 41 2.44 24.78 18.96
CA ASN A 41 1.16 24.23 19.45
C ASN A 41 0.55 23.17 18.50
N GLY A 42 1.41 22.34 17.90
CA GLY A 42 1.01 21.28 16.97
C GLY A 42 0.82 21.71 15.51
N GLU A 43 0.81 23.01 15.20
CA GLU A 43 0.77 23.52 13.82
C GLU A 43 2.18 23.61 13.23
N THR A 44 2.42 22.98 12.08
CA THR A 44 3.70 23.08 11.37
C THR A 44 3.79 24.41 10.63
N ILE A 45 4.85 25.16 10.91
CA ILE A 45 5.09 26.50 10.35
C ILE A 45 6.52 26.64 9.82
N ASP A 46 6.76 27.72 9.06
CA ASP A 46 8.10 28.11 8.61
C ASP A 46 9.02 28.43 9.80
N LEU A 47 10.29 28.09 9.67
CA LEU A 47 11.31 28.44 10.66
C LEU A 47 11.50 29.96 10.85
N THR A 48 11.10 30.76 9.89
CA THR A 48 11.22 32.23 9.89
C THR A 48 9.99 32.92 10.45
N ARG A 49 8.91 32.19 10.75
CA ARG A 49 7.68 32.77 11.30
C ARG A 49 7.86 33.18 12.76
N PRO A 50 7.49 34.43 13.16
CA PRO A 50 7.63 34.88 14.53
C PRO A 50 6.64 34.18 15.47
N ILE A 51 7.09 33.86 16.68
CA ILE A 51 6.31 33.27 17.77
C ILE A 51 6.09 34.36 18.82
N ASN A 52 4.81 34.66 19.13
CA ASN A 52 4.44 35.81 19.95
C ASN A 52 3.76 35.43 21.28
N GLU A 53 3.59 34.13 21.55
CA GLU A 53 2.93 33.63 22.76
C GLU A 53 3.62 32.39 23.30
N ASP A 54 3.32 32.02 24.54
CA ASP A 54 3.78 30.77 25.14
C ASP A 54 3.34 29.57 24.28
N ALA A 55 4.25 28.64 23.99
CA ALA A 55 3.96 27.58 23.06
C ALA A 55 4.71 26.28 23.34
N GLU A 56 4.08 25.16 22.98
CA GLU A 56 4.76 23.88 22.72
C GLU A 56 5.49 23.96 21.38
N PHE A 57 6.74 23.55 21.36
CA PHE A 57 7.62 23.77 20.22
C PHE A 57 8.40 22.52 19.81
N VAL A 58 8.37 22.18 18.53
CA VAL A 58 9.10 21.03 17.97
C VAL A 58 9.90 21.48 16.75
N LEU A 59 11.13 21.02 16.62
CA LEU A 59 11.97 21.23 15.42
C LEU A 59 11.97 19.97 14.55
N TYR A 60 11.74 20.14 13.26
CA TYR A 60 11.71 19.05 12.27
C TYR A 60 12.94 19.07 11.37
N LYS A 61 13.52 17.89 11.19
CA LYS A 61 14.67 17.65 10.32
C LYS A 61 14.27 16.80 9.10
N TRP A 62 15.27 16.36 8.35
CA TRP A 62 15.05 15.49 7.18
C TRP A 62 14.41 14.14 7.53
N GLU A 63 14.67 13.58 8.70
CA GLU A 63 14.12 12.32 9.16
C GLU A 63 12.60 12.40 9.41
N ASP A 64 12.11 13.60 9.72
CA ASP A 64 10.70 13.87 10.03
C ASP A 64 9.88 14.11 8.76
N GLU A 65 8.65 13.61 8.72
CA GLU A 65 7.73 13.77 7.57
C GLU A 65 7.44 15.26 7.29
N GLN A 66 7.23 16.06 8.36
CA GLN A 66 6.95 17.48 8.25
C GLN A 66 8.15 18.26 7.68
N GLY A 67 9.36 17.87 8.06
CA GLY A 67 10.59 18.44 7.50
C GLY A 67 10.75 18.13 6.01
N LYS A 68 10.51 16.89 5.59
CA LYS A 68 10.49 16.49 4.17
C LYS A 68 9.42 17.23 3.40
N HIS A 69 8.23 17.39 3.99
CA HIS A 69 7.12 18.09 3.35
C HIS A 69 7.50 19.54 3.02
N ALA A 70 8.05 20.30 3.99
CA ALA A 70 8.51 21.67 3.77
C ALA A 70 9.62 21.74 2.70
N PHE A 71 10.54 20.75 2.71
CA PHE A 71 11.62 20.64 1.73
C PHE A 71 11.09 20.42 0.31
N TRP A 72 10.22 19.45 0.11
CA TRP A 72 9.64 19.15 -1.21
C TRP A 72 8.66 20.22 -1.68
N HIS A 73 7.95 20.86 -0.76
CA HIS A 73 7.09 21.99 -1.11
C HIS A 73 7.92 23.17 -1.65
N THR A 74 9.06 23.47 -1.02
CA THR A 74 10.02 24.46 -1.55
C THR A 74 10.59 24.02 -2.90
N SER A 75 10.83 22.73 -3.09
CA SER A 75 11.32 22.21 -4.38
C SER A 75 10.28 22.31 -5.49
N ALA A 76 8.98 22.24 -5.16
CA ALA A 76 7.90 22.49 -6.12
C ALA A 76 7.91 23.95 -6.59
N HIS A 77 8.13 24.91 -5.69
CA HIS A 77 8.28 26.32 -6.06
C HIS A 77 9.54 26.56 -6.89
N LEU A 78 10.64 25.87 -6.58
CA LEU A 78 11.87 25.93 -7.37
C LEU A 78 11.66 25.38 -8.80
N LEU A 79 10.84 24.34 -8.97
CA LEU A 79 10.42 23.86 -10.29
C LEU A 79 9.58 24.91 -11.01
N ALA A 80 8.64 25.54 -10.34
CA ALA A 80 7.77 26.56 -10.92
C ALA A 80 8.60 27.78 -11.40
N GLU A 81 9.56 28.25 -10.59
CA GLU A 81 10.46 29.33 -10.98
C GLU A 81 11.30 28.96 -12.22
N ALA A 82 11.83 27.74 -12.25
CA ALA A 82 12.59 27.24 -13.42
C ALA A 82 11.72 27.20 -14.68
N LEU A 83 10.46 26.79 -14.54
CA LEU A 83 9.52 26.74 -15.66
C LEU A 83 9.11 28.14 -16.11
N GLN A 84 8.93 29.10 -15.19
CA GLN A 84 8.64 30.50 -15.51
C GLN A 84 9.75 31.12 -16.36
N GLU A 85 11.02 30.83 -16.04
CA GLU A 85 12.16 31.34 -16.82
C GLU A 85 12.32 30.66 -18.18
N LEU A 86 12.01 29.35 -18.28
CA LEU A 86 12.19 28.58 -19.52
C LEU A 86 11.02 28.68 -20.49
N TYR A 87 9.80 28.90 -19.99
CA TYR A 87 8.57 28.90 -20.78
C TYR A 87 7.76 30.19 -20.51
N PRO A 88 8.09 31.30 -21.17
CA PRO A 88 7.37 32.56 -21.01
C PRO A 88 5.87 32.40 -21.30
N GLY A 89 5.02 32.88 -20.39
CA GLY A 89 3.56 32.81 -20.50
C GLY A 89 2.95 31.51 -19.96
N ILE A 90 3.74 30.61 -19.36
CA ILE A 90 3.22 29.44 -18.64
C ILE A 90 2.34 29.89 -17.49
N GLN A 91 1.22 29.17 -17.28
CA GLN A 91 0.32 29.41 -16.14
C GLN A 91 0.44 28.30 -15.10
N PHE A 92 0.33 28.66 -13.84
CA PHE A 92 0.56 27.77 -12.72
C PHE A 92 -0.75 27.33 -12.06
N GLY A 93 -0.91 26.01 -11.89
CA GLY A 93 -1.98 25.39 -11.11
C GLY A 93 -1.58 25.22 -9.64
N ILE A 94 -1.35 23.99 -9.21
CA ILE A 94 -0.99 23.60 -7.84
C ILE A 94 0.27 22.75 -7.83
N GLY A 95 1.12 22.97 -6.81
CA GLY A 95 2.40 22.26 -6.62
C GLY A 95 2.61 21.75 -5.20
N PRO A 96 1.91 20.70 -4.75
CA PRO A 96 2.07 20.16 -3.41
C PRO A 96 3.29 19.26 -3.28
N ALA A 97 3.80 19.15 -2.05
CA ALA A 97 4.57 17.98 -1.65
C ALA A 97 3.67 16.75 -1.57
N ILE A 98 4.22 15.60 -1.89
CA ILE A 98 3.58 14.28 -1.80
C ILE A 98 4.45 13.33 -0.97
N GLU A 99 3.97 12.13 -0.68
CA GLU A 99 4.67 11.16 0.19
C GLU A 99 6.15 10.94 -0.21
N ASN A 100 6.45 10.93 -1.51
CA ASN A 100 7.82 10.74 -2.02
C ASN A 100 8.12 11.77 -3.12
N GLY A 101 8.37 13.00 -2.73
CA GLY A 101 8.71 14.08 -3.63
C GLY A 101 7.62 15.15 -3.77
N PHE A 102 7.43 15.66 -4.95
CA PHE A 102 6.47 16.72 -5.27
C PHE A 102 6.03 16.65 -6.72
N TYR A 103 4.97 17.36 -7.06
CA TYR A 103 4.64 17.67 -8.44
C TYR A 103 4.26 19.13 -8.59
N TYR A 104 4.17 19.59 -9.83
CA TYR A 104 3.55 20.86 -10.16
C TYR A 104 2.69 20.70 -11.43
N ASP A 105 1.45 21.21 -11.36
CA ASP A 105 0.52 21.27 -12.47
C ASP A 105 0.67 22.62 -13.19
N VAL A 106 0.94 22.59 -14.48
CA VAL A 106 1.14 23.79 -15.28
C VAL A 106 0.35 23.73 -16.59
N ASP A 107 -0.03 24.89 -17.09
CA ASP A 107 -0.55 25.06 -18.43
C ASP A 107 0.52 25.77 -19.27
N PRO A 108 1.26 25.05 -20.12
CA PRO A 108 2.32 25.64 -20.93
C PRO A 108 1.81 26.42 -22.14
N GLY A 109 0.48 26.61 -22.30
CA GLY A 109 -0.12 27.29 -23.43
C GLY A 109 0.07 26.54 -24.73
N GLU A 110 0.80 27.13 -25.69
CA GLU A 110 1.14 26.51 -26.99
C GLU A 110 2.38 25.61 -26.90
N ALA A 111 3.19 25.73 -25.85
CA ALA A 111 4.37 24.90 -25.65
C ALA A 111 3.97 23.47 -25.18
N VAL A 112 4.81 22.50 -25.50
CA VAL A 112 4.62 21.12 -25.06
C VAL A 112 5.86 20.69 -24.30
N ILE A 113 5.69 20.39 -23.01
CA ILE A 113 6.75 19.89 -22.14
C ILE A 113 6.73 18.35 -22.19
N LYS A 114 7.86 17.75 -22.56
CA LYS A 114 8.05 16.30 -22.70
C LYS A 114 9.14 15.80 -21.74
N GLU A 115 9.21 14.48 -21.54
CA GLU A 115 10.27 13.87 -20.73
C GLU A 115 11.69 14.24 -21.20
N GLY A 116 11.88 14.49 -22.51
CA GLY A 116 13.15 14.94 -23.07
C GLY A 116 13.60 16.32 -22.60
N ASP A 117 12.68 17.16 -22.11
CA ASP A 117 12.96 18.52 -21.63
C ASP A 117 13.39 18.54 -20.16
N LEU A 118 13.10 17.45 -19.40
CA LEU A 118 13.37 17.37 -17.98
C LEU A 118 14.82 17.66 -17.59
N PRO A 119 15.87 17.18 -18.32
CA PRO A 119 17.25 17.51 -17.98
C PRO A 119 17.58 19.01 -18.07
N ALA A 120 16.95 19.74 -18.99
CA ALA A 120 17.14 21.19 -19.12
C ALA A 120 16.48 21.93 -17.94
N ILE A 121 15.29 21.47 -17.54
CA ILE A 121 14.57 22.02 -16.37
C ILE A 121 15.34 21.73 -15.09
N GLU A 122 15.85 20.49 -14.89
CA GLU A 122 16.70 20.10 -13.75
C GLU A 122 17.94 21.02 -13.64
N LYS A 123 18.60 21.28 -14.77
CA LYS A 123 19.76 22.18 -14.82
C LYS A 123 19.39 23.59 -14.38
N LYS A 124 18.25 24.11 -14.84
CA LYS A 124 17.75 25.44 -14.43
C LYS A 124 17.40 25.46 -12.94
N MET A 125 16.71 24.46 -12.40
CA MET A 125 16.45 24.32 -10.97
C MET A 125 17.75 24.33 -10.15
N ALA A 126 18.78 23.61 -10.58
CA ALA A 126 20.07 23.58 -9.89
C ALA A 126 20.78 24.94 -9.92
N GLU A 127 20.68 25.68 -11.03
CA GLU A 127 21.17 27.05 -11.14
C GLU A 127 20.49 27.98 -10.14
N LEU A 128 19.14 27.96 -10.09
CA LEU A 128 18.34 28.77 -9.16
C LEU A 128 18.61 28.39 -7.70
N ALA A 129 18.65 27.09 -7.38
CA ALA A 129 18.99 26.64 -6.01
C ALA A 129 20.36 27.15 -5.54
N SER A 130 21.32 27.26 -6.47
CA SER A 130 22.67 27.76 -6.15
C SER A 130 22.72 29.23 -5.75
N LYS A 131 21.71 30.01 -6.12
CA LYS A 131 21.55 31.42 -5.72
C LYS A 131 21.19 31.58 -4.25
N LYS A 132 20.69 30.50 -3.60
CA LYS A 132 20.29 30.42 -2.18
C LYS A 132 19.23 31.49 -1.82
N GLU A 133 18.30 31.71 -2.69
CA GLU A 133 17.26 32.72 -2.53
C GLU A 133 16.39 32.44 -1.32
N GLU A 134 16.05 33.51 -0.58
CA GLU A 134 15.16 33.44 0.58
C GLU A 134 13.70 33.24 0.13
N LEU A 135 12.93 32.51 0.91
CA LEU A 135 11.48 32.39 0.74
C LEU A 135 10.76 33.36 1.68
N VAL A 136 10.14 34.37 1.10
CA VAL A 136 9.49 35.46 1.82
C VAL A 136 7.97 35.25 1.80
N ARG A 137 7.39 34.97 2.97
CA ARG A 137 5.95 34.87 3.17
C ARG A 137 5.33 36.26 3.36
N LYS A 138 4.19 36.52 2.69
CA LYS A 138 3.37 37.72 2.88
C LYS A 138 1.90 37.35 3.00
N SER A 139 1.19 37.96 3.95
CA SER A 139 -0.29 37.99 3.95
C SER A 139 -0.74 39.17 3.12
N ILE A 140 -1.73 38.96 2.25
CA ILE A 140 -2.27 39.99 1.37
C ILE A 140 -3.81 39.92 1.38
N SER A 141 -4.47 41.03 1.06
CA SER A 141 -5.92 41.05 0.89
C SER A 141 -6.36 40.25 -0.34
N LYS A 142 -7.60 39.79 -0.36
CA LYS A 142 -8.17 39.09 -1.52
C LYS A 142 -8.14 39.99 -2.78
N GLU A 143 -8.43 41.29 -2.61
CA GLU A 143 -8.41 42.26 -3.71
C GLU A 143 -6.99 42.41 -4.30
N ASP A 144 -5.97 42.60 -3.44
CA ASP A 144 -4.58 42.70 -3.89
C ASP A 144 -4.07 41.41 -4.54
N ALA A 145 -4.50 40.27 -4.00
CA ALA A 145 -4.14 38.95 -4.58
C ALA A 145 -4.73 38.78 -5.99
N LEU A 146 -6.03 39.06 -6.16
CA LEU A 146 -6.68 38.97 -7.45
C LEU A 146 -6.09 39.97 -8.46
N LYS A 147 -5.75 41.17 -8.02
CA LYS A 147 -5.07 42.17 -8.86
C LYS A 147 -3.68 41.67 -9.29
N MET A 148 -2.86 41.23 -8.34
CA MET A 148 -1.49 40.81 -8.60
C MET A 148 -1.43 39.61 -9.56
N PHE A 149 -2.22 38.56 -9.32
CA PHE A 149 -2.24 37.36 -10.16
C PHE A 149 -2.98 37.62 -11.49
N GLY A 150 -3.99 38.49 -11.50
CA GLY A 150 -4.69 38.90 -12.72
C GLY A 150 -3.81 39.68 -13.69
N GLU A 151 -2.98 40.62 -13.20
CA GLU A 151 -2.00 41.35 -14.00
C GLU A 151 -0.92 40.45 -14.60
N ARG A 152 -0.66 39.32 -13.98
CA ARG A 152 0.29 38.28 -14.49
C ARG A 152 -0.38 37.28 -15.44
N GLY A 153 -1.69 37.33 -15.63
CA GLY A 153 -2.44 36.38 -16.46
C GLY A 153 -2.65 35.00 -15.82
N GLU A 154 -2.45 34.87 -14.50
CA GLU A 154 -2.53 33.61 -13.74
C GLU A 154 -4.00 33.24 -13.43
N THR A 155 -4.72 32.78 -14.46
CA THR A 155 -6.17 32.54 -14.39
C THR A 155 -6.54 31.47 -13.37
N TYR A 156 -5.74 30.41 -13.26
CA TYR A 156 -5.95 29.32 -12.28
C TYR A 156 -5.77 29.79 -10.84
N LYS A 157 -4.79 30.67 -10.58
CA LYS A 157 -4.59 31.27 -9.25
C LYS A 157 -5.74 32.21 -8.90
N CYS A 158 -6.22 33.02 -9.85
CA CYS A 158 -7.39 33.87 -9.62
C CYS A 158 -8.64 33.05 -9.30
N GLU A 159 -8.86 31.91 -9.96
CA GLU A 159 -9.95 30.99 -9.62
C GLU A 159 -9.83 30.46 -8.19
N LEU A 160 -8.66 30.00 -7.77
CA LEU A 160 -8.43 29.53 -6.41
C LEU A 160 -8.67 30.62 -5.36
N ILE A 161 -8.15 31.83 -5.63
CA ILE A 161 -8.33 32.99 -4.72
C ILE A 161 -9.80 33.38 -4.57
N SER A 162 -10.59 33.29 -5.64
CA SER A 162 -12.01 33.63 -5.61
C SER A 162 -12.82 32.82 -4.59
N GLU A 163 -12.39 31.59 -4.31
CA GLU A 163 -13.03 30.67 -3.36
C GLU A 163 -12.51 30.83 -1.91
N LEU A 164 -11.39 31.53 -1.70
CA LEU A 164 -10.83 31.75 -0.37
C LEU A 164 -11.51 32.90 0.35
N GLU A 165 -11.58 32.80 1.68
CA GLU A 165 -12.02 33.90 2.55
C GLU A 165 -10.91 34.95 2.68
N ASP A 166 -11.30 36.21 2.78
CA ASP A 166 -10.33 37.29 2.99
C ASP A 166 -9.70 37.18 4.39
N GLY A 167 -8.42 37.59 4.50
CA GLY A 167 -7.63 37.47 5.73
C GLY A 167 -6.85 36.16 5.88
N HIS A 168 -7.10 35.17 5.02
CA HIS A 168 -6.38 33.88 5.02
C HIS A 168 -5.50 33.65 3.79
N ILE A 169 -5.27 34.69 2.98
CA ILE A 169 -4.52 34.60 1.73
C ILE A 169 -3.05 34.92 1.98
N THR A 170 -2.19 34.00 1.61
CA THR A 170 -0.75 34.15 1.73
C THR A 170 -0.03 33.84 0.42
N THR A 171 1.06 34.55 0.20
CA THR A 171 1.96 34.34 -0.92
C THR A 171 3.36 34.07 -0.42
N TYR A 172 4.11 33.30 -1.21
CA TYR A 172 5.54 33.11 -1.01
C TYR A 172 6.30 33.58 -2.24
N THR A 173 7.30 34.42 -2.02
CA THR A 173 8.20 34.92 -3.07
C THR A 173 9.58 34.29 -2.91
N GLN A 174 10.08 33.75 -4.01
CA GLN A 174 11.41 33.16 -4.15
C GLN A 174 12.01 33.72 -5.43
N GLY A 175 13.10 34.47 -5.34
CA GLY A 175 13.66 35.15 -6.48
C GLY A 175 12.65 35.99 -7.26
N ALA A 176 12.47 35.67 -8.54
CA ALA A 176 11.50 36.32 -9.40
C ALA A 176 10.10 35.67 -9.40
N PHE A 177 9.94 34.52 -8.73
CA PHE A 177 8.69 33.76 -8.67
C PHE A 177 7.90 34.07 -7.39
N THR A 178 6.60 34.29 -7.55
CA THR A 178 5.66 34.45 -6.42
C THR A 178 4.47 33.54 -6.63
N ASP A 179 4.18 32.73 -5.63
CA ASP A 179 3.05 31.80 -5.66
C ASP A 179 2.00 32.07 -4.58
N LEU A 180 0.75 31.70 -4.87
CA LEU A 180 -0.33 31.57 -3.89
C LEU A 180 -0.09 30.30 -3.08
N CYS A 181 0.24 30.42 -1.80
CA CYS A 181 0.65 29.27 -1.02
C CYS A 181 0.42 29.46 0.48
N ARG A 182 0.12 28.37 1.19
CA ARG A 182 -0.05 28.36 2.66
C ARG A 182 1.25 28.04 3.41
N GLY A 183 2.23 27.44 2.75
CA GLY A 183 3.44 26.91 3.37
C GLY A 183 3.21 25.54 4.06
N PRO A 184 4.09 25.07 4.96
CA PRO A 184 5.38 25.71 5.25
C PRO A 184 6.43 25.50 4.14
N HIS A 185 7.45 26.35 4.16
CA HIS A 185 8.61 26.29 3.30
C HIS A 185 9.92 26.36 4.08
N LEU A 186 11.02 26.00 3.41
CA LEU A 186 12.37 26.26 3.90
C LEU A 186 12.64 27.77 3.99
N PRO A 187 13.56 28.22 4.85
CA PRO A 187 14.00 29.60 4.88
C PRO A 187 14.63 30.08 3.57
N SER A 188 15.29 29.18 2.85
CA SER A 188 15.92 29.46 1.55
C SER A 188 16.05 28.20 0.69
N THR A 189 16.40 28.36 -0.58
CA THR A 189 16.65 27.25 -1.52
C THR A 189 17.99 26.54 -1.28
N ALA A 190 18.85 27.05 -0.39
CA ALA A 190 20.19 26.53 -0.14
C ALA A 190 20.29 25.03 0.23
N PRO A 191 19.34 24.42 0.96
CA PRO A 191 19.36 23.00 1.27
C PRO A 191 19.07 22.08 0.06
N VAL A 192 18.47 22.58 -1.02
CA VAL A 192 18.08 21.78 -2.20
C VAL A 192 19.31 21.58 -3.12
N LYS A 193 20.02 20.46 -2.95
CA LYS A 193 21.30 20.20 -3.63
C LYS A 193 21.24 19.12 -4.72
N ALA A 194 20.33 18.18 -4.59
CA ALA A 194 20.22 17.05 -5.50
C ALA A 194 18.79 17.00 -6.05
N ILE A 195 18.65 17.13 -7.37
CA ILE A 195 17.37 17.33 -8.05
C ILE A 195 17.21 16.25 -9.12
N LYS A 196 16.03 15.64 -9.18
CA LYS A 196 15.64 14.75 -10.26
C LYS A 196 14.16 14.94 -10.59
N LEU A 197 13.86 15.23 -11.85
CA LEU A 197 12.50 15.18 -12.37
C LEU A 197 12.24 13.76 -12.90
N LEU A 198 11.12 13.18 -12.52
CA LEU A 198 10.85 11.76 -12.70
C LEU A 198 10.02 11.46 -13.94
N SER A 199 8.97 12.25 -14.19
CA SER A 199 8.05 12.01 -15.31
C SER A 199 7.19 13.24 -15.61
N VAL A 200 6.58 13.22 -16.80
CA VAL A 200 5.56 14.16 -17.24
C VAL A 200 4.25 13.38 -17.46
N ALA A 201 3.14 13.89 -16.95
CA ALA A 201 1.81 13.28 -17.11
C ALA A 201 0.75 14.36 -17.41
N GLY A 202 -0.34 13.96 -18.04
CA GLY A 202 -1.54 14.80 -18.13
C GLY A 202 -2.37 14.71 -16.85
N ALA A 203 -2.91 15.83 -16.38
CA ALA A 203 -3.83 15.88 -15.26
C ALA A 203 -4.93 16.90 -15.54
N TYR A 204 -6.20 16.53 -15.32
CA TYR A 204 -7.28 17.50 -15.47
C TYR A 204 -7.28 18.50 -14.33
N TRP A 205 -7.54 19.78 -14.64
CA TRP A 205 -7.62 20.81 -13.63
C TRP A 205 -8.65 20.43 -12.54
N ARG A 206 -8.20 20.40 -11.29
CA ARG A 206 -8.99 19.97 -10.11
C ARG A 206 -9.58 18.56 -10.22
N GLY A 207 -9.01 17.70 -11.06
CA GLY A 207 -9.45 16.32 -11.24
C GLY A 207 -10.77 16.17 -12.01
N GLN A 208 -11.27 17.23 -12.68
CA GLN A 208 -12.50 17.22 -13.44
C GLN A 208 -12.21 16.96 -14.93
N GLU A 209 -12.73 15.85 -15.47
CA GLU A 209 -12.44 15.40 -16.84
C GLU A 209 -12.99 16.35 -17.93
N ASP A 210 -13.97 17.17 -17.60
CA ASP A 210 -14.57 18.20 -18.47
C ASP A 210 -13.76 19.51 -18.50
N ARG A 211 -12.72 19.64 -17.67
CA ARG A 211 -11.85 20.81 -17.60
C ARG A 211 -10.56 20.61 -18.39
N LYS A 212 -9.82 21.72 -18.55
CA LYS A 212 -8.56 21.71 -19.30
C LYS A 212 -7.56 20.69 -18.73
N GLN A 213 -6.96 19.91 -19.60
CA GLN A 213 -5.85 19.04 -19.26
C GLN A 213 -4.57 19.87 -19.09
N MET A 214 -3.99 19.78 -17.90
CA MET A 214 -2.71 20.40 -17.55
C MET A 214 -1.55 19.41 -17.71
N THR A 215 -0.34 19.93 -17.75
CA THR A 215 0.88 19.16 -17.69
C THR A 215 1.34 19.06 -16.25
N ARG A 216 1.42 17.83 -15.70
CA ARG A 216 1.92 17.53 -14.37
C ARG A 216 3.34 17.02 -14.44
N ILE A 217 4.26 17.69 -13.76
CA ILE A 217 5.68 17.31 -13.70
C ILE A 217 6.00 16.80 -12.31
N TYR A 218 6.41 15.55 -12.21
CA TYR A 218 6.82 14.92 -10.95
C TYR A 218 8.33 15.10 -10.73
N GLY A 219 8.70 15.41 -9.49
CA GLY A 219 10.09 15.55 -9.11
C GLY A 219 10.39 15.05 -7.71
N ILE A 220 11.66 14.83 -7.44
CA ILE A 220 12.18 14.54 -6.11
C ILE A 220 13.51 15.27 -5.90
N THR A 221 13.73 15.72 -4.68
CA THR A 221 14.96 16.42 -4.32
C THR A 221 15.47 15.94 -2.97
N PHE A 222 16.77 16.09 -2.76
CA PHE A 222 17.44 15.68 -1.53
C PHE A 222 18.49 16.71 -1.11
N PRO A 223 18.79 16.80 0.20
CA PRO A 223 19.87 17.66 0.69
C PRO A 223 21.27 17.17 0.29
N LYS A 224 21.43 15.91 -0.13
CA LYS A 224 22.72 15.31 -0.52
C LYS A 224 22.58 14.44 -1.77
N LYS A 225 23.55 14.52 -2.67
CA LYS A 225 23.57 13.70 -3.90
C LYS A 225 23.52 12.19 -3.63
N LYS A 226 24.24 11.72 -2.61
CA LYS A 226 24.23 10.30 -2.21
C LYS A 226 22.82 9.78 -1.93
N MET A 227 21.98 10.57 -1.27
CA MET A 227 20.58 10.20 -0.96
C MET A 227 19.75 10.07 -2.24
N LEU A 228 19.95 10.97 -3.20
CA LEU A 228 19.29 10.88 -4.51
C LEU A 228 19.75 9.63 -5.27
N ASP A 229 21.06 9.36 -5.30
CA ASP A 229 21.61 8.19 -5.99
C ASP A 229 21.06 6.86 -5.39
N GLU A 230 20.97 6.78 -4.06
CA GLU A 230 20.37 5.66 -3.35
C GLU A 230 18.88 5.50 -3.69
N TYR A 231 18.13 6.60 -3.73
CA TYR A 231 16.71 6.59 -4.11
C TYR A 231 16.50 6.15 -5.56
N LEU A 232 17.31 6.65 -6.50
CA LEU A 232 17.23 6.24 -7.91
C LEU A 232 17.58 4.76 -8.10
N ALA A 233 18.56 4.26 -7.35
CA ALA A 233 18.88 2.82 -7.34
C ALA A 233 17.69 1.98 -6.84
N LEU A 234 16.99 2.43 -5.79
CA LEU A 234 15.77 1.79 -5.30
C LEU A 234 14.63 1.80 -6.34
N LEU A 235 14.45 2.91 -7.06
CA LEU A 235 13.45 3.00 -8.14
C LEU A 235 13.76 2.04 -9.28
N GLU A 236 15.03 1.93 -9.70
CA GLU A 236 15.44 0.97 -10.73
C GLU A 236 15.25 -0.48 -10.27
N GLU A 237 15.56 -0.77 -9.02
CA GLU A 237 15.29 -2.09 -8.44
C GLU A 237 13.78 -2.38 -8.37
N ALA A 238 12.95 -1.37 -8.02
CA ALA A 238 11.49 -1.50 -8.03
C ALA A 238 10.95 -1.85 -9.43
N LYS A 239 11.46 -1.18 -10.47
CA LYS A 239 11.08 -1.49 -11.87
C LYS A 239 11.43 -2.92 -12.28
N LYS A 240 12.59 -3.43 -11.84
CA LYS A 240 13.00 -4.82 -12.10
C LYS A 240 12.09 -5.83 -11.40
N ARG A 241 11.56 -5.47 -10.24
CA ARG A 241 10.69 -6.32 -9.40
C ARG A 241 9.21 -6.16 -9.70
N ASP A 242 8.82 -5.27 -10.60
CA ASP A 242 7.41 -5.01 -10.93
C ASP A 242 6.65 -6.31 -11.21
N HIS A 243 5.61 -6.57 -10.41
CA HIS A 243 4.81 -7.80 -10.50
C HIS A 243 4.16 -8.00 -11.87
N ARG A 244 3.85 -6.92 -12.60
CA ARG A 244 3.28 -6.99 -13.95
C ARG A 244 4.27 -7.57 -14.95
N LYS A 245 5.53 -7.16 -14.84
CA LYS A 245 6.63 -7.66 -15.67
C LYS A 245 6.95 -9.12 -15.31
N ILE A 246 7.22 -9.39 -14.04
CA ILE A 246 7.56 -10.73 -13.56
C ILE A 246 6.39 -11.70 -13.77
N GLY A 247 5.15 -11.28 -13.49
CA GLY A 247 3.96 -12.08 -13.69
C GLY A 247 3.78 -12.50 -15.15
N LYS A 248 4.08 -11.60 -16.10
CA LYS A 248 4.09 -11.92 -17.53
C LYS A 248 5.23 -12.88 -17.91
N GLU A 249 6.45 -12.64 -17.40
CA GLU A 249 7.62 -13.52 -17.65
C GLU A 249 7.41 -14.94 -17.13
N MET A 250 6.67 -15.10 -16.03
CA MET A 250 6.38 -16.37 -15.38
C MET A 250 5.03 -17.00 -15.77
N ASP A 251 4.25 -16.37 -16.64
CA ASP A 251 2.90 -16.80 -17.04
C ASP A 251 1.94 -16.99 -15.85
N LEU A 252 1.90 -16.00 -14.92
CA LEU A 252 1.08 -16.10 -13.71
C LEU A 252 -0.35 -15.58 -13.91
N PHE A 253 -0.51 -14.45 -14.58
CA PHE A 253 -1.80 -13.81 -14.81
C PHE A 253 -1.78 -12.92 -16.06
N MET A 254 -2.96 -12.52 -16.50
CA MET A 254 -3.13 -11.57 -17.59
C MET A 254 -4.33 -10.66 -17.37
N PHE A 255 -4.35 -9.54 -18.09
CA PHE A 255 -5.50 -8.65 -18.26
C PHE A 255 -5.89 -8.59 -19.73
N SER A 256 -7.17 -8.36 -20.00
CA SER A 256 -7.69 -8.16 -21.35
C SER A 256 -8.76 -7.07 -21.32
N ASP A 257 -8.66 -6.11 -22.24
CA ASP A 257 -9.70 -5.08 -22.38
C ASP A 257 -11.05 -5.66 -22.78
N THR A 258 -11.06 -6.80 -23.48
CA THR A 258 -12.29 -7.53 -23.84
C THR A 258 -13.02 -8.09 -22.62
N VAL A 259 -12.27 -8.53 -21.59
CA VAL A 259 -12.85 -9.00 -20.32
C VAL A 259 -13.25 -7.82 -19.44
N GLY A 260 -12.45 -6.78 -19.44
CA GLY A 260 -12.68 -5.53 -18.69
C GLY A 260 -11.49 -5.10 -17.86
N LYS A 261 -11.38 -3.78 -17.68
CA LYS A 261 -10.29 -3.17 -16.89
C LYS A 261 -10.39 -3.55 -15.41
N GLY A 262 -9.27 -3.91 -14.82
CA GLY A 262 -9.20 -4.28 -13.41
C GLY A 262 -9.77 -5.67 -13.08
N LEU A 263 -9.96 -6.53 -14.08
CA LEU A 263 -10.42 -7.92 -13.93
C LEU A 263 -9.27 -8.88 -14.28
N PRO A 264 -8.46 -9.31 -13.33
CA PRO A 264 -7.34 -10.21 -13.58
C PRO A 264 -7.80 -11.63 -13.90
N MET A 265 -7.17 -12.25 -14.89
CA MET A 265 -7.32 -13.66 -15.19
C MET A 265 -6.06 -14.40 -14.75
N TRP A 266 -6.23 -15.41 -13.90
CA TRP A 266 -5.14 -16.26 -13.43
C TRP A 266 -4.83 -17.34 -14.45
N LEU A 267 -3.59 -17.40 -14.91
CA LEU A 267 -3.09 -18.46 -15.77
C LEU A 267 -2.78 -19.72 -14.94
N PRO A 268 -2.55 -20.89 -15.55
CA PRO A 268 -2.37 -22.15 -14.80
C PRO A 268 -1.33 -22.09 -13.68
N LYS A 269 -0.18 -21.43 -13.92
CA LYS A 269 0.87 -21.29 -12.90
C LYS A 269 0.48 -20.36 -11.76
N GLY A 270 -0.17 -19.24 -12.08
CA GLY A 270 -0.69 -18.32 -11.06
C GLY A 270 -1.83 -18.94 -10.26
N THR A 271 -2.71 -19.71 -10.91
CA THR A 271 -3.75 -20.48 -10.22
C THR A 271 -3.14 -21.49 -9.26
N ALA A 272 -2.09 -22.21 -9.69
CA ALA A 272 -1.39 -23.16 -8.84
C ALA A 272 -0.75 -22.48 -7.60
N LEU A 273 -0.11 -21.31 -7.79
CA LEU A 273 0.43 -20.50 -6.68
C LEU A 273 -0.68 -20.12 -5.69
N ARG A 274 -1.80 -19.63 -6.22
CA ARG A 274 -2.94 -19.17 -5.45
C ARG A 274 -3.60 -20.30 -4.64
N ILE A 275 -3.79 -21.48 -5.25
CA ILE A 275 -4.32 -22.67 -4.55
C ILE A 275 -3.42 -23.04 -3.36
N ARG A 276 -2.09 -23.01 -3.53
CA ARG A 276 -1.15 -23.34 -2.43
C ARG A 276 -1.22 -22.36 -1.28
N LEU A 277 -1.35 -21.08 -1.57
CA LEU A 277 -1.55 -20.06 -0.54
C LEU A 277 -2.86 -20.32 0.24
N GLN A 278 -3.93 -20.65 -0.50
CA GLN A 278 -5.22 -20.98 0.11
C GLN A 278 -5.13 -22.24 0.97
N ASP A 279 -4.51 -23.30 0.47
CA ASP A 279 -4.35 -24.56 1.20
C ASP A 279 -3.49 -24.38 2.45
N PHE A 280 -2.45 -23.57 2.36
CA PHE A 280 -1.62 -23.23 3.52
C PHE A 280 -2.46 -22.55 4.62
N LEU A 281 -3.25 -21.54 4.26
CA LEU A 281 -4.10 -20.86 5.22
C LEU A 281 -5.23 -21.76 5.77
N ARG A 282 -5.83 -22.62 4.93
CA ARG A 282 -6.82 -23.62 5.37
C ARG A 282 -6.27 -24.54 6.46
N ARG A 283 -5.02 -25.02 6.32
CA ARG A 283 -4.37 -25.85 7.35
C ARG A 283 -4.19 -25.09 8.65
N ILE A 284 -3.78 -23.81 8.59
CA ILE A 284 -3.67 -22.98 9.80
C ILE A 284 -5.05 -22.79 10.42
N GLN A 285 -6.04 -22.39 9.62
CA GLN A 285 -7.42 -22.18 10.08
C GLN A 285 -8.01 -23.40 10.76
N ALA A 286 -7.78 -24.61 10.21
CA ALA A 286 -8.25 -25.85 10.82
C ALA A 286 -7.67 -26.09 12.23
N ARG A 287 -6.43 -25.67 12.49
CA ARG A 287 -5.82 -25.75 13.83
C ARG A 287 -6.40 -24.76 14.85
N TYR A 288 -7.08 -23.73 14.35
CA TYR A 288 -7.76 -22.70 15.15
C TYR A 288 -9.28 -22.84 15.12
N ASP A 289 -9.79 -24.03 14.75
CA ASP A 289 -11.21 -24.40 14.71
C ASP A 289 -12.08 -23.52 13.82
N TYR A 290 -11.54 -23.02 12.69
CA TYR A 290 -12.36 -22.34 11.70
C TYR A 290 -13.13 -23.34 10.84
N GLN A 291 -14.39 -22.99 10.55
CA GLN A 291 -15.27 -23.72 9.64
C GLN A 291 -15.31 -22.97 8.30
N GLU A 292 -15.02 -23.69 7.20
CA GLU A 292 -15.05 -23.08 5.86
C GLU A 292 -16.50 -23.00 5.35
N VAL A 293 -16.86 -21.86 4.80
CA VAL A 293 -18.16 -21.59 4.18
C VAL A 293 -17.95 -21.06 2.76
N MET A 294 -19.02 -21.03 1.95
CA MET A 294 -18.98 -20.48 0.60
C MET A 294 -20.26 -19.71 0.33
N CYS A 295 -20.13 -18.44 -0.01
CA CYS A 295 -21.23 -17.54 -0.28
C CYS A 295 -21.29 -17.15 -1.76
N PRO A 296 -22.50 -16.91 -2.31
CA PRO A 296 -22.65 -16.46 -3.70
C PRO A 296 -21.98 -15.08 -3.91
N PRO A 297 -21.52 -14.76 -5.13
CA PRO A 297 -20.88 -13.49 -5.44
C PRO A 297 -21.87 -12.32 -5.56
N ILE A 298 -23.16 -12.60 -5.55
CA ILE A 298 -24.25 -11.63 -5.61
C ILE A 298 -25.17 -11.77 -4.40
N GLY A 299 -25.86 -10.70 -4.03
CA GLY A 299 -26.86 -10.70 -2.98
C GLY A 299 -27.97 -9.69 -3.25
N ASN A 300 -29.14 -9.91 -2.68
CA ASN A 300 -30.25 -8.98 -2.78
C ASN A 300 -29.87 -7.62 -2.16
N LYS A 301 -30.31 -6.53 -2.75
CA LYS A 301 -30.06 -5.14 -2.31
C LYS A 301 -30.36 -4.94 -0.82
N LEU A 302 -31.45 -5.55 -0.32
CA LEU A 302 -31.85 -5.42 1.08
C LEU A 302 -30.77 -5.87 2.06
N LEU A 303 -29.98 -6.90 1.70
CA LEU A 303 -28.85 -7.37 2.51
C LEU A 303 -27.83 -6.26 2.74
N TYR A 304 -27.52 -5.47 1.69
CA TYR A 304 -26.53 -4.39 1.74
C TYR A 304 -27.09 -3.08 2.29
N VAL A 305 -28.40 -2.86 2.19
CA VAL A 305 -29.12 -1.79 2.90
C VAL A 305 -29.09 -2.06 4.40
N THR A 306 -29.43 -3.29 4.81
CA THR A 306 -29.40 -3.71 6.23
C THR A 306 -28.02 -3.52 6.84
N SER A 307 -26.98 -3.96 6.15
CA SER A 307 -25.60 -3.84 6.65
C SER A 307 -25.02 -2.42 6.56
N GLY A 308 -25.65 -1.50 5.82
CA GLY A 308 -25.15 -0.14 5.58
C GLY A 308 -24.15 0.01 4.43
N HIS A 309 -23.75 -1.08 3.80
CA HIS A 309 -22.80 -1.04 2.69
C HIS A 309 -23.35 -0.27 1.49
N TYR A 310 -24.63 -0.42 1.19
CA TYR A 310 -25.27 0.26 0.06
C TYR A 310 -25.10 1.78 0.13
N ALA A 311 -25.35 2.38 1.29
CA ALA A 311 -25.24 3.83 1.49
C ALA A 311 -23.77 4.32 1.53
N LYS A 312 -22.83 3.48 2.01
CA LYS A 312 -21.45 3.90 2.28
C LYS A 312 -20.50 3.69 1.10
N TYR A 313 -20.74 2.68 0.25
CA TYR A 313 -19.91 2.45 -0.93
C TYR A 313 -20.24 3.39 -2.09
N GLY A 314 -21.50 3.84 -2.21
CA GLY A 314 -21.89 4.86 -3.20
C GLY A 314 -21.38 4.56 -4.62
N LYS A 315 -20.52 5.46 -5.13
CA LYS A 315 -19.89 5.35 -6.46
C LYS A 315 -18.85 4.23 -6.60
N ASP A 316 -18.36 3.69 -5.47
CA ASP A 316 -17.35 2.61 -5.46
C ASP A 316 -18.01 1.22 -5.51
N ALA A 317 -19.34 1.14 -5.61
CA ALA A 317 -20.08 -0.08 -5.89
C ALA A 317 -20.42 -0.19 -7.38
N PHE A 318 -20.46 -1.42 -7.90
CA PHE A 318 -21.11 -1.66 -9.19
C PHE A 318 -22.58 -1.30 -9.10
N GLN A 319 -23.16 -0.81 -10.19
CA GLN A 319 -24.58 -0.50 -10.25
C GLN A 319 -25.44 -1.76 -10.00
N PRO A 320 -26.66 -1.60 -9.47
CA PRO A 320 -27.56 -2.74 -9.25
C PRO A 320 -27.82 -3.53 -10.52
N ILE A 321 -27.91 -4.85 -10.35
CA ILE A 321 -28.35 -5.77 -11.39
C ILE A 321 -29.88 -5.85 -11.27
N HIS A 322 -30.59 -5.38 -12.28
CA HIS A 322 -32.04 -5.47 -12.38
C HIS A 322 -32.45 -6.82 -12.96
N THR A 323 -33.44 -7.45 -12.37
CA THR A 323 -34.04 -8.68 -12.86
C THR A 323 -35.30 -8.38 -13.68
N PRO A 324 -35.89 -9.40 -14.40
CA PRO A 324 -37.19 -9.24 -15.04
C PRO A 324 -38.34 -8.95 -14.06
N GLU A 325 -38.19 -9.23 -12.77
CA GLU A 325 -39.17 -8.91 -11.74
C GLU A 325 -39.06 -7.44 -11.31
N GLU A 326 -40.16 -6.70 -11.40
CA GLU A 326 -40.21 -5.28 -11.05
C GLU A 326 -39.86 -5.06 -9.56
N GLY A 327 -38.88 -4.20 -9.29
CA GLY A 327 -38.43 -3.86 -7.95
C GLY A 327 -37.41 -4.84 -7.32
N GLU A 328 -37.06 -5.93 -8.03
CA GLU A 328 -36.01 -6.83 -7.59
C GLU A 328 -34.64 -6.40 -8.08
N GLU A 329 -33.73 -6.12 -7.16
CA GLU A 329 -32.37 -5.68 -7.42
C GLU A 329 -31.35 -6.51 -6.66
N TYR A 330 -30.28 -6.91 -7.37
CA TYR A 330 -29.12 -7.59 -6.80
C TYR A 330 -27.87 -6.75 -6.94
N PHE A 331 -26.87 -7.04 -6.11
CA PHE A 331 -25.55 -6.43 -6.14
C PHE A 331 -24.46 -7.49 -6.27
N LEU A 332 -23.40 -7.16 -6.99
CA LEU A 332 -22.11 -7.80 -6.81
C LEU A 332 -21.62 -7.48 -5.39
N LYS A 333 -21.32 -8.49 -4.59
CA LYS A 333 -20.94 -8.27 -3.18
C LYS A 333 -19.64 -7.46 -3.06
N PRO A 334 -19.65 -6.32 -2.36
CA PRO A 334 -18.44 -5.54 -2.10
C PRO A 334 -17.65 -6.05 -0.88
N MET A 335 -18.31 -6.85 -0.02
CA MET A 335 -17.76 -7.48 1.19
C MET A 335 -18.52 -8.78 1.51
N ASN A 336 -17.88 -9.67 2.29
CA ASN A 336 -18.45 -10.98 2.66
C ASN A 336 -19.27 -10.95 3.95
N CYS A 337 -19.01 -9.99 4.84
CA CYS A 337 -19.59 -9.92 6.19
C CYS A 337 -21.12 -10.01 6.24
N PRO A 338 -21.91 -9.38 5.34
CA PRO A 338 -23.36 -9.50 5.41
C PRO A 338 -23.88 -10.95 5.22
N HIS A 339 -23.22 -11.72 4.34
CA HIS A 339 -23.55 -13.12 4.12
C HIS A 339 -23.23 -13.97 5.35
N HIS A 340 -22.08 -13.73 6.00
CA HIS A 340 -21.70 -14.43 7.22
C HIS A 340 -22.64 -14.13 8.40
N CYS A 341 -23.17 -12.91 8.50
CA CYS A 341 -24.23 -12.58 9.45
C CYS A 341 -25.49 -13.43 9.21
N MET A 342 -25.86 -13.65 7.95
CA MET A 342 -27.01 -14.51 7.62
C MET A 342 -26.75 -15.99 7.93
N ILE A 343 -25.51 -16.48 7.73
CA ILE A 343 -25.11 -17.85 8.13
C ILE A 343 -25.21 -18.00 9.65
N TYR A 344 -24.72 -17.02 10.41
CA TYR A 344 -24.87 -17.03 11.87
C TYR A 344 -26.35 -17.11 12.28
N LYS A 345 -27.20 -16.29 11.68
CA LYS A 345 -28.63 -16.15 11.99
C LYS A 345 -29.46 -17.38 11.59
N ASN A 346 -28.96 -18.24 10.72
CA ASN A 346 -29.69 -19.42 10.23
C ASN A 346 -30.06 -20.43 11.32
N THR A 347 -29.34 -20.46 12.44
CA THR A 347 -29.55 -21.41 13.55
C THR A 347 -29.55 -20.67 14.87
N PRO A 348 -30.51 -20.92 15.78
CA PRO A 348 -30.46 -20.40 17.14
C PRO A 348 -29.15 -20.80 17.84
N ARG A 349 -28.55 -19.86 18.56
CA ARG A 349 -27.24 -20.03 19.20
C ARG A 349 -27.36 -19.89 20.70
N SER A 350 -26.52 -20.60 21.44
CA SER A 350 -26.32 -20.45 22.88
C SER A 350 -24.88 -19.96 23.15
N TYR A 351 -24.62 -19.53 24.39
CA TYR A 351 -23.27 -19.14 24.81
C TYR A 351 -22.22 -20.26 24.67
N ARG A 352 -22.68 -21.54 24.60
CA ARG A 352 -21.80 -22.70 24.38
C ARG A 352 -21.35 -22.89 22.96
N ASP A 353 -22.08 -22.31 22.00
CA ASP A 353 -21.77 -22.38 20.58
C ASP A 353 -20.76 -21.28 20.16
N LEU A 354 -20.37 -20.41 21.09
CA LEU A 354 -19.45 -19.31 20.86
C LEU A 354 -18.09 -19.56 21.55
N PRO A 355 -16.98 -19.22 20.89
CA PRO A 355 -16.89 -18.47 19.63
C PRO A 355 -17.19 -19.35 18.40
N LEU A 356 -17.97 -18.81 17.45
CA LEU A 356 -18.16 -19.38 16.12
C LEU A 356 -17.21 -18.70 15.15
N ARG A 357 -16.33 -19.48 14.52
CA ARG A 357 -15.33 -18.98 13.55
C ARG A 357 -15.64 -19.53 12.17
N ILE A 358 -16.06 -18.67 11.24
CA ILE A 358 -16.34 -19.04 9.85
C ILE A 358 -15.41 -18.27 8.90
N ALA A 359 -14.95 -18.96 7.87
CA ALA A 359 -13.99 -18.42 6.91
C ALA A 359 -14.36 -18.78 5.48
N GLU A 360 -14.03 -17.92 4.52
CA GLU A 360 -14.12 -18.21 3.09
C GLU A 360 -13.01 -17.50 2.31
N PHE A 361 -12.65 -18.06 1.17
CA PHE A 361 -11.97 -17.31 0.11
C PHE A 361 -13.03 -16.67 -0.79
N GLY A 362 -13.56 -15.54 -0.33
CA GLY A 362 -14.72 -14.90 -0.93
C GLY A 362 -14.32 -13.90 -2.00
N THR A 363 -14.90 -14.04 -3.21
CA THR A 363 -14.72 -13.04 -4.28
C THR A 363 -15.62 -11.85 -4.00
N VAL A 364 -15.02 -10.65 -4.01
CA VAL A 364 -15.70 -9.36 -3.85
C VAL A 364 -15.40 -8.44 -5.03
N CYS A 365 -16.33 -7.53 -5.32
CA CYS A 365 -16.25 -6.63 -6.46
C CYS A 365 -16.43 -5.18 -5.99
N ARG A 366 -15.51 -4.29 -6.41
CA ARG A 366 -15.57 -2.85 -6.14
C ARG A 366 -15.31 -2.08 -7.42
N TYR A 367 -16.08 -1.03 -7.67
CA TYR A 367 -15.91 -0.22 -8.86
C TYR A 367 -14.82 0.82 -8.63
N GLU A 368 -13.58 0.36 -8.63
CA GLU A 368 -12.41 1.25 -8.58
C GLU A 368 -12.35 2.10 -9.85
N GLN A 369 -12.04 3.39 -9.71
CA GLN A 369 -11.93 4.30 -10.86
C GLN A 369 -10.78 3.88 -11.78
N SER A 370 -10.94 4.10 -13.10
CA SER A 370 -9.98 3.60 -14.09
C SER A 370 -8.55 4.13 -13.88
N GLY A 371 -8.40 5.36 -13.40
CA GLY A 371 -7.10 5.98 -13.10
C GLY A 371 -6.39 5.41 -11.87
N GLU A 372 -7.10 4.66 -11.02
CA GLU A 372 -6.56 4.07 -9.80
C GLU A 372 -6.11 2.62 -9.99
N LEU A 373 -6.51 1.96 -11.08
CA LEU A 373 -6.17 0.57 -11.35
C LEU A 373 -4.67 0.38 -11.57
N HIS A 374 -4.09 -0.60 -10.87
CA HIS A 374 -2.65 -0.86 -10.97
C HIS A 374 -2.31 -2.35 -10.81
N GLY A 375 -2.14 -3.06 -11.92
CA GLY A 375 -1.82 -4.49 -11.93
C GLY A 375 -2.73 -5.28 -11.00
N LEU A 376 -2.15 -6.17 -10.18
CA LEU A 376 -2.88 -6.92 -9.15
C LEU A 376 -3.07 -6.15 -7.84
N THR A 377 -2.37 -5.02 -7.63
CA THR A 377 -2.45 -4.28 -6.36
C THR A 377 -3.75 -3.51 -6.19
N ARG A 378 -4.38 -3.09 -7.31
CA ARG A 378 -5.68 -2.41 -7.30
C ARG A 378 -6.55 -2.86 -8.47
N VAL A 379 -7.53 -3.66 -8.18
CA VAL A 379 -8.38 -4.39 -9.13
C VAL A 379 -9.86 -4.22 -8.80
N ARG A 380 -10.75 -4.51 -9.75
CA ARG A 380 -12.20 -4.43 -9.56
C ARG A 380 -12.84 -5.71 -9.05
N SER A 381 -12.16 -6.85 -9.20
CA SER A 381 -12.59 -8.13 -8.65
C SER A 381 -11.40 -8.81 -8.00
N PHE A 382 -11.53 -9.20 -6.74
CA PHE A 382 -10.47 -9.84 -5.97
C PHE A 382 -11.05 -10.84 -4.97
N THR A 383 -10.20 -11.72 -4.49
CA THR A 383 -10.55 -12.73 -3.49
C THR A 383 -9.96 -12.33 -2.13
N GLN A 384 -10.81 -12.23 -1.11
CA GLN A 384 -10.37 -12.06 0.27
C GLN A 384 -10.31 -13.42 0.96
N ASP A 385 -9.28 -13.61 1.78
CA ASP A 385 -9.18 -14.69 2.77
C ASP A 385 -9.93 -14.30 4.05
N ASP A 386 -11.20 -14.06 3.88
CA ASP A 386 -12.06 -13.40 4.83
C ASP A 386 -12.59 -14.38 5.88
N ALA A 387 -12.60 -13.97 7.14
CA ALA A 387 -13.25 -14.74 8.18
C ALA A 387 -13.88 -13.82 9.22
N HIS A 388 -14.94 -14.34 9.82
CA HIS A 388 -15.71 -13.66 10.83
C HIS A 388 -15.86 -14.56 12.06
N ILE A 389 -15.50 -14.00 13.20
CA ILE A 389 -15.59 -14.65 14.49
C ILE A 389 -16.73 -13.99 15.24
N PHE A 390 -17.76 -14.78 15.56
CA PHE A 390 -18.85 -14.34 16.42
C PHE A 390 -18.57 -14.85 17.82
N CYS A 391 -18.38 -13.95 18.76
CA CYS A 391 -17.97 -14.31 20.11
C CYS A 391 -18.74 -13.51 21.18
N ARG A 392 -18.64 -13.95 22.41
CA ARG A 392 -19.16 -13.18 23.56
C ARG A 392 -18.21 -12.01 23.85
N PRO A 393 -18.70 -10.93 24.51
CA PRO A 393 -17.84 -9.79 24.88
C PRO A 393 -16.58 -10.17 25.69
N ASP A 394 -16.70 -11.18 26.58
CA ASP A 394 -15.58 -11.69 27.38
C ASP A 394 -14.53 -12.49 26.58
N GLN A 395 -14.85 -12.91 25.37
CA GLN A 395 -13.96 -13.67 24.48
C GLN A 395 -13.21 -12.79 23.46
N VAL A 396 -13.60 -11.52 23.30
CA VAL A 396 -13.08 -10.64 22.23
C VAL A 396 -11.55 -10.57 22.25
N LYS A 397 -10.97 -10.36 23.44
CA LYS A 397 -9.52 -10.22 23.59
C LYS A 397 -8.78 -11.49 23.17
N ASP A 398 -9.20 -12.65 23.69
CA ASP A 398 -8.56 -13.94 23.38
C ASP A 398 -8.66 -14.28 21.89
N GLU A 399 -9.80 -14.03 21.27
CA GLU A 399 -9.99 -14.25 19.84
C GLU A 399 -9.14 -13.29 19.00
N PHE A 400 -9.04 -12.04 19.42
CA PHE A 400 -8.18 -11.05 18.75
C PHE A 400 -6.70 -11.47 18.77
N LEU A 401 -6.20 -11.92 19.93
CA LEU A 401 -4.84 -12.42 20.10
C LEU A 401 -4.56 -13.64 19.20
N ARG A 402 -5.51 -14.58 19.10
CA ARG A 402 -5.41 -15.75 18.20
C ARG A 402 -5.31 -15.33 16.74
N VAL A 403 -6.06 -14.31 16.33
CA VAL A 403 -5.96 -13.78 14.95
C VAL A 403 -4.59 -13.15 14.69
N MET A 404 -4.04 -12.41 15.66
CA MET A 404 -2.67 -11.86 15.55
C MET A 404 -1.64 -12.99 15.36
N ASP A 405 -1.80 -14.13 16.04
CA ASP A 405 -0.91 -15.29 15.85
C ASP A 405 -1.01 -15.86 14.43
N ILE A 406 -2.23 -16.02 13.90
CA ILE A 406 -2.44 -16.46 12.50
C ILE A 406 -1.74 -15.54 11.50
N ILE A 407 -1.92 -14.22 11.64
CA ILE A 407 -1.28 -13.23 10.75
C ILE A 407 0.25 -13.32 10.86
N SER A 408 0.78 -13.44 12.08
CA SER A 408 2.21 -13.61 12.32
C SER A 408 2.78 -14.86 11.64
N ILE A 409 2.08 -16.00 11.72
CA ILE A 409 2.45 -17.24 11.03
C ILE A 409 2.48 -17.01 9.51
N VAL A 410 1.45 -16.40 8.94
CA VAL A 410 1.37 -16.11 7.51
C VAL A 410 2.55 -15.26 7.06
N PHE A 411 2.83 -14.16 7.73
CA PHE A 411 3.91 -13.26 7.32
C PHE A 411 5.29 -13.90 7.45
N LYS A 412 5.55 -14.58 8.56
CA LYS A 412 6.83 -15.29 8.77
C LYS A 412 7.06 -16.37 7.73
N SER A 413 6.03 -17.13 7.35
CA SER A 413 6.14 -18.18 6.34
C SER A 413 6.50 -17.68 4.94
N MET A 414 6.25 -16.39 4.68
CA MET A 414 6.54 -15.71 3.39
C MET A 414 7.81 -14.83 3.45
N GLY A 415 8.49 -14.77 4.61
CA GLY A 415 9.63 -13.86 4.81
C GLY A 415 9.25 -12.39 4.94
N LEU A 416 7.99 -12.09 5.26
CA LEU A 416 7.46 -10.73 5.43
C LEU A 416 7.48 -10.31 6.91
N GLU A 417 8.64 -10.44 7.56
CA GLU A 417 8.77 -10.18 9.00
C GLU A 417 8.89 -8.69 9.36
N ASN A 418 9.22 -7.85 8.37
CA ASN A 418 9.36 -6.41 8.58
C ASN A 418 8.02 -5.71 8.37
N PHE A 419 7.22 -5.62 9.42
CA PHE A 419 5.96 -4.91 9.41
C PHE A 419 5.82 -3.93 10.58
N GLU A 420 5.00 -2.92 10.38
CA GLU A 420 4.56 -1.96 11.39
C GLU A 420 3.07 -2.18 11.65
N ALA A 421 2.67 -2.13 12.90
CA ALA A 421 1.26 -2.18 13.26
C ALA A 421 0.67 -0.76 13.28
N GLN A 422 -0.55 -0.62 12.79
CA GLN A 422 -1.28 0.64 12.78
C GLN A 422 -2.69 0.43 13.35
N ILE A 423 -3.01 1.12 14.44
CA ILE A 423 -4.36 1.19 14.98
C ILE A 423 -5.10 2.31 14.25
N SER A 424 -6.07 1.94 13.45
CA SER A 424 -6.88 2.87 12.66
C SER A 424 -8.18 3.15 13.39
N LEU A 425 -8.30 4.37 13.92
CA LEU A 425 -9.45 4.84 14.68
C LEU A 425 -10.36 5.73 13.83
N ARG A 426 -11.59 5.97 14.31
CA ARG A 426 -12.52 6.91 13.67
C ARG A 426 -11.98 8.33 13.71
N ASP A 427 -12.43 9.15 12.76
CA ASP A 427 -12.14 10.58 12.70
C ASP A 427 -12.67 11.29 13.95
N LYS A 428 -11.89 12.20 14.53
CA LYS A 428 -12.28 12.97 15.72
C LYS A 428 -13.38 13.99 15.45
N VAL A 429 -13.42 14.53 14.23
CA VAL A 429 -14.31 15.64 13.82
C VAL A 429 -15.42 15.14 12.92
N ASN A 430 -15.07 14.51 11.80
CA ASN A 430 -16.03 14.03 10.80
C ASN A 430 -16.52 12.61 11.14
N ARG A 431 -17.65 12.52 11.85
CA ARG A 431 -18.23 11.24 12.30
C ARG A 431 -19.34 10.71 11.39
N GLU A 432 -19.80 11.46 10.41
CA GLU A 432 -20.96 11.10 9.56
C GLU A 432 -20.73 9.83 8.73
N LYS A 433 -19.47 9.53 8.40
CA LYS A 433 -19.13 8.30 7.65
C LYS A 433 -19.23 7.02 8.49
N TYR A 434 -19.34 7.11 9.81
CA TYR A 434 -19.35 5.95 10.72
C TYR A 434 -20.77 5.60 11.19
N ILE A 435 -21.02 4.32 11.41
CA ILE A 435 -22.29 3.81 11.94
C ILE A 435 -22.13 3.37 13.40
N GLY A 436 -23.25 3.29 14.12
CA GLY A 436 -23.30 2.77 15.50
C GLY A 436 -23.13 3.84 16.57
N SER A 437 -23.20 3.41 17.84
CA SER A 437 -23.14 4.28 19.01
C SER A 437 -21.70 4.59 19.42
N ASP A 438 -21.49 5.72 20.10
CA ASP A 438 -20.19 6.08 20.68
C ASP A 438 -19.72 5.04 21.73
N GLU A 439 -20.64 4.40 22.42
CA GLU A 439 -20.34 3.35 23.40
C GLU A 439 -19.74 2.12 22.71
N ASN A 440 -20.33 1.65 21.60
CA ASN A 440 -19.81 0.54 20.81
C ASN A 440 -18.40 0.84 20.28
N TRP A 441 -18.19 2.06 19.79
CA TRP A 441 -16.88 2.49 19.30
C TRP A 441 -15.82 2.49 20.40
N LYS A 442 -16.14 3.04 21.58
CA LYS A 442 -15.19 3.05 22.70
C LYS A 442 -14.80 1.63 23.14
N LYS A 443 -15.76 0.71 23.24
CA LYS A 443 -15.48 -0.69 23.58
C LYS A 443 -14.55 -1.36 22.55
N ALA A 444 -14.82 -1.15 21.26
CA ALA A 444 -14.03 -1.71 20.17
C ALA A 444 -12.60 -1.12 20.13
N GLU A 445 -12.47 0.19 20.26
CA GLU A 445 -11.19 0.90 20.27
C GLU A 445 -10.33 0.43 21.46
N GLN A 446 -10.92 0.33 22.65
CA GLN A 446 -10.23 -0.13 23.85
C GLN A 446 -9.75 -1.58 23.71
N ALA A 447 -10.58 -2.48 23.18
CA ALA A 447 -10.22 -3.89 22.99
C ALA A 447 -8.99 -4.07 22.09
N ILE A 448 -8.86 -3.26 21.03
CA ILE A 448 -7.69 -3.30 20.13
C ILE A 448 -6.43 -2.81 20.84
N VAL A 449 -6.53 -1.69 21.58
CA VAL A 449 -5.39 -1.12 22.30
C VAL A 449 -4.86 -2.11 23.34
N GLU A 450 -5.74 -2.67 24.18
CA GLU A 450 -5.39 -3.65 25.21
C GLU A 450 -4.74 -4.92 24.63
N ALA A 451 -5.24 -5.41 23.50
CA ALA A 451 -4.65 -6.57 22.83
C ALA A 451 -3.24 -6.27 22.26
N CYS A 452 -3.03 -5.09 21.72
CA CYS A 452 -1.70 -4.67 21.25
C CYS A 452 -0.70 -4.53 22.40
N GLU A 453 -1.11 -3.94 23.52
CA GLU A 453 -0.29 -3.81 24.73
C GLU A 453 0.12 -5.17 25.28
N GLU A 454 -0.81 -6.13 25.39
CA GLU A 454 -0.53 -7.48 25.87
C GLU A 454 0.48 -8.24 25.00
N LYS A 455 0.41 -8.08 23.67
CA LYS A 455 1.41 -8.66 22.74
C LYS A 455 2.72 -7.86 22.71
N GLY A 456 2.83 -6.74 23.42
CA GLY A 456 4.00 -5.83 23.33
C GLY A 456 4.18 -5.24 21.93
N LEU A 457 3.10 -5.16 21.14
CA LEU A 457 3.12 -4.67 19.77
C LEU A 457 3.04 -3.14 19.79
N LYS A 458 4.13 -2.49 19.39
CA LYS A 458 4.14 -1.03 19.20
C LYS A 458 3.34 -0.68 17.94
N ALA A 459 2.19 -0.07 18.12
CA ALA A 459 1.32 0.35 17.03
C ALA A 459 1.25 1.87 16.93
N LYS A 460 1.32 2.39 15.70
CA LYS A 460 1.03 3.80 15.40
C LYS A 460 -0.48 4.00 15.39
N VAL A 461 -0.96 5.05 16.04
CA VAL A 461 -2.39 5.41 16.01
C VAL A 461 -2.66 6.40 14.90
N GLU A 462 -3.59 6.07 14.01
CA GLU A 462 -4.07 6.93 12.92
C GLU A 462 -5.57 7.16 13.03
N TYR A 463 -5.98 8.42 12.92
CA TYR A 463 -7.38 8.82 12.98
C TYR A 463 -7.96 9.01 11.57
N GLY A 464 -9.21 8.63 11.38
CA GLY A 464 -9.89 8.77 10.11
C GLY A 464 -9.82 7.54 9.19
N GLU A 465 -8.97 6.57 9.51
CA GLU A 465 -8.68 5.37 8.70
C GLU A 465 -9.49 4.13 9.12
N ALA A 466 -10.34 4.23 10.15
CA ALA A 466 -11.21 3.14 10.57
C ALA A 466 -12.22 2.75 9.47
N ALA A 467 -12.68 1.48 9.48
CA ALA A 467 -13.83 1.06 8.70
C ALA A 467 -15.09 1.80 9.19
N PHE A 468 -16.10 1.93 8.33
CA PHE A 468 -17.31 2.67 8.71
C PHE A 468 -18.10 2.01 9.86
N TYR A 469 -17.86 0.74 10.15
CA TYR A 469 -18.52 -0.06 11.19
C TYR A 469 -17.65 -0.35 12.42
N GLY A 470 -16.36 -0.13 12.39
CA GLY A 470 -15.47 -0.42 13.53
C GLY A 470 -14.01 -0.01 13.32
N PRO A 471 -13.25 0.10 14.41
CA PRO A 471 -11.82 0.34 14.39
C PRO A 471 -11.08 -0.91 13.89
N LYS A 472 -9.83 -0.73 13.45
CA LYS A 472 -9.03 -1.82 12.91
C LYS A 472 -7.56 -1.74 13.32
N LEU A 473 -6.92 -2.92 13.39
CA LEU A 473 -5.48 -3.08 13.44
C LEU A 473 -5.01 -3.51 12.05
N ASP A 474 -4.24 -2.65 11.40
CA ASP A 474 -3.65 -2.90 10.10
C ASP A 474 -2.18 -3.28 10.24
N PHE A 475 -1.72 -4.24 9.42
CA PHE A 475 -0.34 -4.65 9.35
C PHE A 475 0.29 -4.08 8.07
N MET A 476 1.14 -3.08 8.25
CA MET A 476 1.86 -2.40 7.18
C MET A 476 3.19 -3.09 6.94
N VAL A 477 3.21 -3.99 5.96
CA VAL A 477 4.40 -4.78 5.61
C VAL A 477 5.34 -3.94 4.74
N LYS A 478 6.64 -3.99 5.04
CA LYS A 478 7.68 -3.43 4.17
C LYS A 478 8.25 -4.52 3.27
N ASP A 479 8.19 -4.29 1.96
CA ASP A 479 8.80 -5.21 1.00
C ASP A 479 10.33 -5.12 0.99
N ALA A 480 11.00 -5.93 0.17
CA ALA A 480 12.46 -6.01 0.10
C ALA A 480 13.17 -4.69 -0.28
N ILE A 481 12.44 -3.72 -0.81
CA ILE A 481 12.94 -2.38 -1.17
C ILE A 481 12.35 -1.27 -0.31
N GLY A 482 11.68 -1.63 0.81
CA GLY A 482 11.20 -0.71 1.83
C GLY A 482 9.86 -0.03 1.55
N ARG A 483 9.11 -0.43 0.47
CA ARG A 483 7.77 0.11 0.23
C ARG A 483 6.77 -0.48 1.21
N ARG A 484 5.86 0.35 1.71
CA ARG A 484 4.83 -0.03 2.69
C ARG A 484 3.58 -0.54 1.97
N TRP A 485 3.06 -1.67 2.44
CA TRP A 485 1.85 -2.31 1.91
C TRP A 485 0.93 -2.71 3.06
N GLN A 486 -0.29 -2.22 3.04
CA GLN A 486 -1.33 -2.74 3.93
C GLN A 486 -1.77 -4.12 3.43
N LEU A 487 -1.49 -5.15 4.22
CA LEU A 487 -1.88 -6.53 3.95
C LEU A 487 -2.89 -7.01 4.99
N GLY A 488 -2.44 -7.63 6.08
CA GLY A 488 -3.32 -8.17 7.10
C GLY A 488 -4.12 -7.10 7.85
N THR A 489 -5.37 -7.43 8.19
CA THR A 489 -6.27 -6.55 8.94
C THR A 489 -7.09 -7.36 9.94
N ILE A 490 -7.31 -6.80 11.13
CA ILE A 490 -8.26 -7.28 12.15
C ILE A 490 -9.16 -6.12 12.53
N GLN A 491 -10.48 -6.36 12.63
CA GLN A 491 -11.47 -5.34 12.99
C GLN A 491 -12.42 -5.86 14.06
N VAL A 492 -12.76 -5.02 15.02
CA VAL A 492 -13.76 -5.34 16.06
C VAL A 492 -15.04 -4.60 15.76
N ASP A 493 -16.14 -5.30 15.68
CA ASP A 493 -17.42 -4.80 15.21
C ASP A 493 -18.57 -5.17 16.16
N TYR A 494 -19.15 -4.16 16.78
CA TYR A 494 -20.38 -4.24 17.58
C TYR A 494 -21.62 -3.85 16.76
N ASN A 495 -21.44 -3.27 15.59
CA ASN A 495 -22.49 -2.58 14.83
C ASN A 495 -23.24 -3.51 13.86
N LEU A 496 -22.53 -4.36 13.08
CA LEU A 496 -23.20 -5.32 12.20
C LEU A 496 -24.04 -6.35 12.98
N PRO A 497 -23.56 -6.93 14.11
CA PRO A 497 -24.42 -7.78 14.94
C PRO A 497 -25.71 -7.10 15.38
N GLU A 498 -25.69 -5.81 15.71
CA GLU A 498 -26.87 -5.03 16.06
C GLU A 498 -27.80 -4.83 14.86
N ARG A 499 -27.28 -4.41 13.72
CA ARG A 499 -28.07 -4.17 12.50
C ARG A 499 -28.75 -5.42 11.96
N PHE A 500 -28.08 -6.57 12.06
CA PHE A 500 -28.65 -7.88 11.67
C PHE A 500 -29.48 -8.53 12.79
N GLN A 501 -29.55 -7.89 13.96
CA GLN A 501 -30.27 -8.43 15.15
C GLN A 501 -29.78 -9.84 15.48
N LEU A 502 -28.47 -10.05 15.50
CA LEU A 502 -27.88 -11.33 15.87
C LEU A 502 -28.01 -11.54 17.38
N GLU A 503 -28.33 -12.73 17.80
CA GLU A 503 -28.57 -13.06 19.21
C GLU A 503 -27.99 -14.43 19.57
N TYR A 504 -27.64 -14.61 20.83
CA TYR A 504 -27.40 -15.92 21.45
C TYR A 504 -28.05 -15.98 22.82
N MET A 505 -28.41 -17.17 23.25
CA MET A 505 -28.95 -17.42 24.59
C MET A 505 -27.79 -17.51 25.61
N GLY A 506 -27.77 -16.65 26.59
CA GLY A 506 -26.79 -16.65 27.68
C GLY A 506 -27.02 -17.76 28.69
N SER A 507 -26.06 -17.94 29.60
CA SER A 507 -26.21 -18.86 30.76
C SER A 507 -27.27 -18.42 31.78
N ASP A 508 -27.67 -17.16 31.70
CA ASP A 508 -28.73 -16.51 32.47
C ASP A 508 -30.14 -16.69 31.84
N ASN A 509 -30.24 -17.47 30.75
CA ASN A 509 -31.45 -17.63 29.95
C ASN A 509 -31.99 -16.31 29.35
N GLN A 510 -31.14 -15.32 29.18
CA GLN A 510 -31.47 -14.09 28.46
C GLN A 510 -30.81 -14.06 27.08
N LYS A 511 -31.41 -13.29 26.18
CA LYS A 511 -30.82 -13.04 24.85
C LYS A 511 -29.73 -11.97 24.94
N HIS A 512 -28.57 -12.29 24.40
CA HIS A 512 -27.43 -11.40 24.34
C HIS A 512 -27.00 -11.21 22.89
N ARG A 513 -26.27 -10.13 22.62
CA ARG A 513 -25.74 -9.82 21.30
C ARG A 513 -24.26 -10.24 21.20
N PRO A 514 -23.88 -11.00 20.17
CA PRO A 514 -22.48 -11.33 19.97
C PRO A 514 -21.69 -10.10 19.51
N VAL A 515 -20.38 -10.14 19.68
CA VAL A 515 -19.41 -9.26 19.03
C VAL A 515 -18.88 -9.98 17.81
N MET A 516 -18.57 -9.24 16.74
CA MET A 516 -18.02 -9.78 15.52
C MET A 516 -16.58 -9.29 15.35
N ILE A 517 -15.66 -10.20 15.04
CA ILE A 517 -14.28 -9.86 14.66
C ILE A 517 -14.10 -10.26 13.21
N HIS A 518 -13.70 -9.29 12.38
CA HIS A 518 -13.34 -9.51 10.98
C HIS A 518 -11.84 -9.69 10.88
N ARG A 519 -11.37 -10.62 10.06
CA ARG A 519 -9.95 -10.76 9.80
C ARG A 519 -9.65 -11.23 8.38
N ALA A 520 -8.58 -10.73 7.80
CA ALA A 520 -8.03 -11.16 6.54
C ALA A 520 -6.50 -11.09 6.60
N PRO A 521 -5.79 -12.23 6.85
CA PRO A 521 -4.33 -12.28 6.92
C PRO A 521 -3.61 -11.85 5.63
N PHE A 522 -4.07 -12.32 4.48
CA PHE A 522 -3.56 -11.86 3.17
C PHE A 522 -4.20 -10.53 2.76
N GLY A 523 -5.43 -10.28 3.16
CA GLY A 523 -6.26 -9.20 2.68
C GLY A 523 -6.86 -9.53 1.32
N SER A 524 -6.37 -8.89 0.25
CA SER A 524 -6.66 -9.29 -1.13
C SER A 524 -5.60 -10.27 -1.62
N MET A 525 -6.00 -11.44 -2.08
CA MET A 525 -5.08 -12.44 -2.66
C MET A 525 -4.30 -11.87 -3.84
N GLU A 526 -4.94 -11.05 -4.65
CA GLU A 526 -4.34 -10.39 -5.81
C GLU A 526 -3.23 -9.44 -5.36
N ARG A 527 -3.51 -8.55 -4.40
CA ARG A 527 -2.51 -7.62 -3.84
C ARG A 527 -1.40 -8.37 -3.12
N PHE A 528 -1.74 -9.38 -2.33
CA PHE A 528 -0.76 -10.18 -1.62
C PHE A 528 0.23 -10.87 -2.57
N VAL A 529 -0.28 -11.49 -3.66
CA VAL A 529 0.57 -12.12 -4.67
C VAL A 529 1.43 -11.07 -5.39
N ALA A 530 0.90 -9.89 -5.71
CA ALA A 530 1.70 -8.80 -6.28
C ALA A 530 2.86 -8.43 -5.36
N VAL A 531 2.59 -8.19 -4.08
CA VAL A 531 3.61 -7.85 -3.07
C VAL A 531 4.62 -8.99 -2.92
N LEU A 532 4.17 -10.24 -2.88
CA LEU A 532 5.03 -11.41 -2.78
C LEU A 532 5.95 -11.55 -4.00
N ILE A 533 5.44 -11.34 -5.22
CA ILE A 533 6.24 -11.32 -6.45
C ILE A 533 7.34 -10.25 -6.35
N GLU A 534 6.99 -9.04 -5.95
CA GLU A 534 7.92 -7.92 -5.86
C GLU A 534 8.93 -8.10 -4.71
N HIS A 535 8.48 -8.61 -3.56
CA HIS A 535 9.34 -8.91 -2.42
C HIS A 535 10.40 -9.95 -2.76
N THR A 536 9.99 -11.04 -3.39
CA THR A 536 10.88 -12.17 -3.75
C THR A 536 11.57 -12.01 -5.10
N ALA A 537 11.25 -10.98 -5.88
CA ALA A 537 11.61 -10.85 -7.29
C ALA A 537 11.19 -12.09 -8.12
N GLY A 538 10.06 -12.72 -7.76
CA GLY A 538 9.53 -13.95 -8.36
C GLY A 538 10.24 -15.24 -7.92
N LYS A 539 11.22 -15.17 -7.02
CA LYS A 539 11.88 -16.36 -6.43
C LYS A 539 11.11 -16.80 -5.19
N PHE A 540 10.00 -17.46 -5.42
CA PHE A 540 9.14 -17.93 -4.33
C PHE A 540 9.81 -19.00 -3.47
N PRO A 541 9.39 -19.16 -2.19
CA PRO A 541 9.69 -20.35 -1.42
C PRO A 541 9.34 -21.63 -2.19
N LEU A 542 10.15 -22.67 -2.09
CA LEU A 542 10.05 -23.89 -2.91
C LEU A 542 8.64 -24.51 -2.91
N TRP A 543 7.97 -24.51 -1.77
CA TRP A 543 6.61 -25.06 -1.63
C TRP A 543 5.55 -24.26 -2.42
N LEU A 544 5.77 -22.94 -2.65
CA LEU A 544 4.89 -22.07 -3.43
C LEU A 544 5.20 -22.08 -4.92
N THR A 545 6.45 -22.34 -5.30
CA THR A 545 6.89 -22.21 -6.69
C THR A 545 6.04 -23.07 -7.63
N PRO A 546 5.45 -22.52 -8.70
CA PRO A 546 4.60 -23.27 -9.63
C PRO A 546 5.34 -24.44 -10.29
N ASP A 547 6.50 -24.18 -10.88
CA ASP A 547 7.40 -25.16 -11.46
C ASP A 547 8.63 -25.28 -10.56
N GLN A 548 8.74 -26.37 -9.79
CA GLN A 548 9.84 -26.58 -8.83
C GLN A 548 11.11 -27.08 -9.52
N VAL A 549 10.93 -27.83 -10.60
CA VAL A 549 12.01 -28.53 -11.29
C VAL A 549 11.85 -28.38 -12.81
N ALA A 550 12.93 -28.05 -13.51
CA ALA A 550 13.02 -28.18 -14.96
C ALA A 550 13.96 -29.33 -15.32
N ILE A 551 13.51 -30.30 -16.08
CA ILE A 551 14.30 -31.43 -16.57
C ILE A 551 14.80 -31.08 -17.96
N LEU A 552 16.12 -31.11 -18.15
CA LEU A 552 16.80 -30.59 -19.33
C LEU A 552 17.56 -31.73 -20.03
N PRO A 553 16.93 -32.45 -20.98
CA PRO A 553 17.64 -33.44 -21.79
C PRO A 553 18.69 -32.73 -22.67
N ILE A 554 19.91 -33.30 -22.72
CA ILE A 554 21.04 -32.76 -23.51
C ILE A 554 20.83 -32.95 -25.01
N SER A 555 20.00 -33.92 -25.42
CA SER A 555 19.53 -34.15 -26.78
C SER A 555 18.18 -34.84 -26.77
N GLU A 556 17.50 -34.82 -27.92
CA GLU A 556 16.17 -35.46 -28.11
C GLU A 556 16.17 -36.98 -27.76
N LYS A 557 17.33 -37.65 -27.88
CA LYS A 557 17.46 -39.07 -27.50
C LYS A 557 17.11 -39.37 -26.04
N PHE A 558 17.17 -38.36 -25.18
CA PHE A 558 16.93 -38.52 -23.74
C PHE A 558 15.57 -37.96 -23.31
N ASN A 559 14.70 -37.58 -24.25
CA ASN A 559 13.36 -37.08 -23.94
C ASN A 559 12.48 -38.11 -23.21
N ASP A 560 12.59 -39.38 -23.59
CA ASP A 560 11.86 -40.46 -22.91
C ASP A 560 12.30 -40.61 -21.47
N TYR A 561 13.62 -40.58 -21.21
CA TYR A 561 14.15 -40.61 -19.86
C TYR A 561 13.76 -39.37 -19.05
N ALA A 562 13.84 -38.19 -19.64
CA ALA A 562 13.37 -36.95 -19.01
C ALA A 562 11.89 -37.04 -18.60
N ASN A 563 11.04 -37.64 -19.43
CA ASN A 563 9.64 -37.88 -19.09
C ASN A 563 9.46 -38.92 -17.98
N GLN A 564 10.29 -39.97 -17.93
CA GLN A 564 10.31 -40.94 -16.82
C GLN A 564 10.68 -40.25 -15.51
N VAL A 565 11.74 -39.41 -15.49
CA VAL A 565 12.12 -38.58 -14.35
C VAL A 565 10.95 -37.70 -13.90
N ARG A 566 10.26 -37.03 -14.83
CA ARG A 566 9.08 -36.22 -14.52
C ARG A 566 7.97 -37.03 -13.86
N LEU A 567 7.68 -38.21 -14.35
CA LEU A 567 6.64 -39.07 -13.79
C LEU A 567 7.05 -39.59 -12.39
N GLU A 568 8.32 -39.89 -12.17
CA GLU A 568 8.82 -40.28 -10.84
C GLU A 568 8.69 -39.15 -9.82
N LEU A 569 9.11 -37.92 -10.18
CA LEU A 569 8.96 -36.75 -9.34
C LEU A 569 7.51 -36.45 -9.00
N LYS A 570 6.58 -36.69 -9.95
CA LYS A 570 5.15 -36.51 -9.74
C LYS A 570 4.57 -37.42 -8.65
N LYS A 571 5.15 -38.62 -8.41
CA LYS A 571 4.72 -39.51 -7.31
C LYS A 571 4.97 -38.89 -5.93
N SER A 572 5.92 -37.97 -5.83
CA SER A 572 6.27 -37.24 -4.61
C SER A 572 5.66 -35.81 -4.62
N ASP A 573 4.61 -35.56 -5.42
CA ASP A 573 3.96 -34.26 -5.58
C ASP A 573 4.90 -33.11 -6.01
N ILE A 574 6.04 -33.43 -6.63
CA ILE A 574 6.98 -32.44 -7.14
C ILE A 574 6.55 -32.00 -8.55
N ARG A 575 6.44 -30.71 -8.72
CA ARG A 575 6.02 -30.08 -9.98
C ARG A 575 7.20 -29.89 -10.90
N ALA A 576 7.31 -30.76 -11.89
CA ALA A 576 8.40 -30.77 -12.85
C ALA A 576 7.91 -30.55 -14.28
N ILE A 577 8.66 -29.77 -15.04
CA ILE A 577 8.49 -29.59 -16.48
C ILE A 577 9.68 -30.20 -17.23
N VAL A 578 9.47 -30.62 -18.48
CA VAL A 578 10.55 -31.06 -19.37
C VAL A 578 10.79 -29.97 -20.41
N ASP A 579 12.03 -29.52 -20.56
CA ASP A 579 12.44 -28.62 -21.63
C ASP A 579 13.05 -29.42 -22.78
N ASP A 580 12.18 -29.97 -23.61
CA ASP A 580 12.51 -30.82 -24.75
C ASP A 580 12.90 -30.05 -26.03
N ARG A 581 12.99 -28.72 -25.96
CA ARG A 581 13.38 -27.90 -27.12
C ARG A 581 14.74 -28.34 -27.67
N ASN A 582 14.87 -28.31 -28.99
CA ASN A 582 16.14 -28.57 -29.66
C ASN A 582 17.08 -27.35 -29.53
N GLU A 583 17.62 -27.15 -28.33
CA GLU A 583 18.51 -26.04 -27.98
C GLU A 583 19.71 -26.52 -27.16
N LYS A 584 20.81 -25.75 -27.23
CA LYS A 584 22.01 -26.05 -26.44
C LYS A 584 21.69 -26.01 -24.94
N ILE A 585 22.26 -26.95 -24.18
CA ILE A 585 22.01 -27.07 -22.74
C ILE A 585 22.24 -25.77 -21.97
N GLY A 586 23.28 -25.02 -22.29
CA GLY A 586 23.54 -23.71 -21.68
C GLY A 586 22.44 -22.68 -21.89
N ARG A 587 21.73 -22.74 -23.04
CA ARG A 587 20.57 -21.88 -23.31
C ARG A 587 19.35 -22.35 -22.51
N LYS A 588 19.10 -23.65 -22.46
CA LYS A 588 18.03 -24.22 -21.63
C LYS A 588 18.20 -23.84 -20.15
N ILE A 589 19.42 -23.96 -19.62
CA ILE A 589 19.75 -23.55 -18.25
C ILE A 589 19.39 -22.07 -18.04
N ARG A 590 19.95 -21.19 -18.89
CA ARG A 590 19.70 -19.74 -18.79
C ARG A 590 18.22 -19.38 -18.85
N ASP A 591 17.48 -19.97 -19.80
CA ASP A 591 16.06 -19.68 -19.98
C ASP A 591 15.24 -20.12 -18.77
N ASN A 592 15.57 -21.26 -18.15
CA ASN A 592 14.88 -21.76 -16.96
C ASN A 592 15.31 -21.00 -15.68
N GLU A 593 16.56 -20.52 -15.60
CA GLU A 593 16.97 -19.58 -14.56
C GLU A 593 16.20 -18.25 -14.65
N MET A 594 15.97 -17.73 -15.87
CA MET A 594 15.14 -16.53 -16.09
C MET A 594 13.68 -16.74 -15.69
N LYS A 595 13.16 -17.97 -15.82
CA LYS A 595 11.83 -18.35 -15.33
C LYS A 595 11.79 -18.59 -13.81
N ARG A 596 12.91 -18.44 -13.13
CA ARG A 596 13.06 -18.57 -11.67
C ARG A 596 12.74 -19.98 -11.15
N ILE A 597 13.01 -21.01 -11.95
CA ILE A 597 12.81 -22.39 -11.54
C ILE A 597 13.94 -22.79 -10.60
N PRO A 598 13.64 -23.25 -9.36
CA PRO A 598 14.65 -23.50 -8.33
C PRO A 598 15.64 -24.60 -8.67
N TYR A 599 15.17 -25.70 -9.25
CA TYR A 599 16.00 -26.85 -9.59
C TYR A 599 15.98 -27.12 -11.09
N MET A 600 17.14 -27.45 -11.64
CA MET A 600 17.30 -27.96 -13.00
C MET A 600 17.99 -29.32 -12.94
N LEU A 601 17.39 -30.30 -13.59
CA LEU A 601 17.94 -31.68 -13.69
C LEU A 601 18.42 -31.89 -15.12
N ILE A 602 19.72 -31.97 -15.30
CA ILE A 602 20.34 -32.26 -16.60
C ILE A 602 20.40 -33.75 -16.75
N VAL A 603 19.93 -34.27 -17.88
CA VAL A 603 19.87 -35.68 -18.19
C VAL A 603 20.51 -36.00 -19.54
N GLY A 604 21.45 -36.93 -19.53
CA GLY A 604 22.20 -37.42 -20.68
C GLY A 604 22.34 -38.94 -20.62
N GLU A 605 23.32 -39.44 -21.37
CA GLU A 605 23.55 -40.88 -21.48
C GLU A 605 23.91 -41.54 -20.13
N LYS A 606 24.84 -40.93 -19.39
CA LYS A 606 25.28 -41.45 -18.09
C LYS A 606 24.14 -41.48 -17.07
N GLU A 607 23.38 -40.40 -17.02
CA GLU A 607 22.23 -40.27 -16.10
C GLU A 607 21.16 -41.32 -16.46
N ALA A 608 20.86 -41.51 -17.75
CA ALA A 608 19.88 -42.47 -18.20
C ALA A 608 20.30 -43.94 -17.91
N GLU A 609 21.57 -44.28 -18.13
CA GLU A 609 22.12 -45.61 -17.83
C GLU A 609 22.09 -45.93 -16.35
N ASN A 610 22.38 -44.95 -15.49
CA ASN A 610 22.51 -45.13 -14.05
C ASN A 610 21.22 -44.87 -13.26
N GLY A 611 20.14 -44.36 -13.88
CA GLY A 611 18.93 -43.95 -13.19
C GLY A 611 19.18 -42.73 -12.28
N GLU A 612 19.97 -41.78 -12.75
CA GLU A 612 20.43 -40.62 -12.00
C GLU A 612 20.04 -39.31 -12.68
N VAL A 613 20.26 -38.20 -12.00
CA VAL A 613 20.07 -36.83 -12.50
C VAL A 613 21.23 -35.94 -12.05
N ALA A 614 21.77 -35.12 -12.95
CA ALA A 614 22.72 -34.08 -12.58
C ALA A 614 21.97 -32.85 -12.11
N VAL A 615 22.10 -32.51 -10.83
CA VAL A 615 21.31 -31.48 -10.14
C VAL A 615 22.00 -30.14 -10.19
N ARG A 616 21.25 -29.10 -10.61
CA ARG A 616 21.67 -27.72 -10.52
C ARG A 616 20.61 -26.93 -9.74
N LYS A 617 21.03 -26.12 -8.78
CA LYS A 617 20.15 -25.23 -8.00
C LYS A 617 20.38 -23.79 -8.40
N GLN A 618 19.30 -23.05 -8.61
CA GLN A 618 19.36 -21.64 -9.03
C GLN A 618 20.14 -20.80 -8.00
N GLY A 619 21.13 -20.04 -8.50
CA GLY A 619 21.99 -19.20 -7.67
C GLY A 619 23.10 -19.94 -6.90
N GLU A 620 23.04 -21.26 -6.83
CA GLU A 620 24.03 -22.08 -6.12
C GLU A 620 24.89 -22.94 -7.07
N GLY A 621 24.47 -23.08 -8.33
CA GLY A 621 25.21 -23.81 -9.35
C GLY A 621 25.02 -25.34 -9.30
N ASP A 622 26.04 -26.07 -9.72
CA ASP A 622 26.06 -27.54 -9.79
C ASP A 622 26.11 -28.15 -8.38
N LYS A 623 25.25 -29.15 -8.12
CA LYS A 623 25.15 -29.91 -6.86
C LYS A 623 25.57 -31.38 -7.00
N GLY A 624 26.11 -31.76 -8.18
CA GLY A 624 26.49 -33.11 -8.48
C GLY A 624 25.34 -33.99 -8.97
N THR A 625 25.63 -35.27 -9.10
CA THR A 625 24.70 -36.28 -9.61
C THR A 625 24.15 -37.12 -8.46
N MET A 626 22.89 -37.49 -8.50
CA MET A 626 22.23 -38.33 -7.51
C MET A 626 21.11 -39.17 -8.12
N LYS A 627 20.67 -40.20 -7.39
CA LYS A 627 19.50 -41.02 -7.79
C LYS A 627 18.24 -40.16 -7.77
N ILE A 628 17.29 -40.50 -8.67
CA ILE A 628 16.02 -39.78 -8.79
C ILE A 628 15.24 -39.82 -7.47
N GLU A 629 15.21 -40.99 -6.81
CA GLU A 629 14.50 -41.17 -5.54
C GLU A 629 15.09 -40.31 -4.41
N ASP A 630 16.43 -40.19 -4.35
CA ASP A 630 17.11 -39.36 -3.36
C ASP A 630 16.83 -37.88 -3.58
N PHE A 631 16.84 -37.44 -4.84
CA PHE A 631 16.48 -36.09 -5.19
C PHE A 631 15.01 -35.80 -4.80
N ALA A 632 14.08 -36.67 -5.16
CA ALA A 632 12.67 -36.54 -4.84
C ALA A 632 12.44 -36.45 -3.32
N LYS A 633 13.13 -37.33 -2.55
CA LYS A 633 13.08 -37.32 -1.09
C LYS A 633 13.58 -35.99 -0.52
N ASN A 634 14.74 -35.51 -0.97
CA ASN A 634 15.33 -34.25 -0.50
C ASN A 634 14.41 -33.05 -0.75
N VAL A 635 13.83 -32.96 -1.95
CA VAL A 635 12.88 -31.86 -2.31
C VAL A 635 11.60 -31.97 -1.49
N ALA A 636 11.04 -33.16 -1.32
CA ALA A 636 9.85 -33.39 -0.51
C ALA A 636 10.09 -33.03 0.96
N GLU A 637 11.26 -33.39 1.53
CA GLU A 637 11.65 -33.02 2.90
C GLU A 637 11.85 -31.50 3.03
N GLU A 638 12.48 -30.83 2.04
CA GLU A 638 12.64 -29.37 2.04
C GLU A 638 11.27 -28.68 2.07
N VAL A 639 10.33 -29.11 1.22
CA VAL A 639 8.96 -28.61 1.18
C VAL A 639 8.21 -28.89 2.49
N HIS A 640 8.31 -30.12 3.01
CA HIS A 640 7.66 -30.53 4.25
C HIS A 640 8.13 -29.68 5.44
N ASN A 641 9.44 -29.47 5.56
CA ASN A 641 10.04 -28.68 6.64
C ASN A 641 9.64 -27.21 6.57
N MET A 642 9.44 -26.66 5.36
CA MET A 642 8.96 -25.29 5.18
C MET A 642 7.50 -25.12 5.62
N ILE A 643 6.63 -26.08 5.30
CA ILE A 643 5.18 -25.99 5.57
C ILE A 643 4.86 -26.35 7.03
N ASN A 644 5.48 -27.39 7.58
CA ASN A 644 5.14 -27.92 8.91
C ASN A 644 5.90 -27.25 10.06
N LYS A 645 6.77 -26.29 9.76
CA LYS A 645 7.41 -25.44 10.76
C LYS A 645 6.41 -24.57 11.52
N TRP A 646 5.25 -24.37 10.94
CA TRP A 646 4.16 -23.54 11.44
C TRP A 646 2.92 -24.39 11.75
#